data_96f67d5c04a1016cc93580dc9d20a8ec
#
_entry.id   96f67d5c04a1016cc93580dc9d20a8ec
#
_cell.length_a   1.000
_cell.length_b   1.000
_cell.length_c   1.000
_cell.angle_alpha   90.00
_cell.angle_beta   90.00
_cell.angle_gamma   90.00
#
_symmetry.space_group_name_H-M   'P 1'
#
loop_
_entity.id
_entity.type
_entity.pdbx_description
1 polymer ?
#
loop_
_entity_poly.entity_id
_entity_poly.type
_entity_poly.pdbx_seq_one_letter_code
_entity_poly.pdbx_strand_id
1 'polypeptide(L)'
;MQYPTKSEYVKASQDASDNLDMSTKATDEELNEAIIDEYGVKYSKDGRKLLKSPRELDGTYSIKRGTKIICDEAFGRRISLNHSFLNGLVIPDSVIRIGKGAFANCSFLRSLVIPDSVTSIGDYAFRDCSSLRSLVIPDGVTSIGKSTFYFCSSLRSLVLPDSVTSIGDFAFFGCSSLRSLVIPDNVTSIGDYAFSGCSSLSSLVLPDNVTNIGDCAFSGCSSLSSLVIPNSIISMGNNTFANCSSLRSLVISAGVTSIGNNTFANCSSLYSLVLPNSITRIGAGAFAHCKSLSSLVLPDGVTSIGNFEFSGCSSLHSIVLPNRVTNIGASAFRDCSSLTEIVIPDCVTRIEESAFRGCSSLTEIAIPCSVTEIADSVFFGCTSLRSLILPDSIRGIGDDAFWGCSSLSSLVLPTSVTNIGDCAFAYCESLCSLVIPDRVTRIGDFAFEGCESLRSLVIPDRVTRIGDLAFEGCGSLRSLVIPNSVTNIGDSAFDGCESLRSLVIPDSVTNIGDSAFRGCSSLSSLVIPDSVTSIGDCAFKGCESLSSLVIPDSVTSIGERAFCGWDGELIYLSPCFIYENKVLFDKEKSKIISFRDKETTSYIIPDNVTCIGGSAFYECKSLSSLVIPDSVTSIGDEAFWGCSSLSSLVIPDSVTSIGDEAFRGCSSLSNIVIPDSVTSIGDCVFSGCSSLSNIVIPDSVTSIGDRAFSGCSSLSSLVISDSVTSIGVWVFSGCSSLSNIVIPDSVTSIGDWAFWGCSSLSNIVIPDSVTSIGDWVFSGCSSLSNIVIPDSVTSIGAWAFSGCSSLSNIVIPDSVTSIGAWAFSGCSSLSSLVIPDGVTSIGDGAFKDCNFPDNLKHELISRFGDKIFRN
;
A
#
# COMPACT_ATOMS: atom_id res chain seq x y z
N MET A 1 13.65 -32.84 86.75
CA MET A 1 13.34 -33.39 85.42
C MET A 1 11.82 -33.24 85.24
N GLN A 2 11.37 -32.31 84.50
CA GLN A 2 9.98 -32.13 84.15
C GLN A 2 9.68 -32.99 82.92
N TYR A 3 8.71 -33.83 82.97
CA TYR A 3 8.23 -34.62 81.82
C TYR A 3 7.41 -33.71 80.91
N PRO A 4 7.59 -33.78 79.59
CA PRO A 4 6.81 -32.97 78.71
C PRO A 4 5.36 -33.32 78.70
N THR A 5 4.46 -32.34 78.61
CA THR A 5 3.01 -32.48 78.65
C THR A 5 2.48 -33.18 77.40
N LYS A 6 1.34 -33.86 77.56
CA LYS A 6 0.64 -34.55 76.43
C LYS A 6 0.38 -33.72 75.23
N SER A 7 0.38 -32.36 75.34
CA SER A 7 0.27 -31.35 74.28
C SER A 7 1.53 -31.25 73.45
N GLU A 8 2.70 -31.42 74.05
CA GLU A 8 4.01 -31.34 73.30
C GLU A 8 4.28 -32.65 72.53
N TYR A 9 3.79 -33.82 73.08
CA TYR A 9 3.86 -35.07 72.31
C TYR A 9 2.89 -35.16 71.15
N VAL A 10 1.71 -34.49 71.20
CA VAL A 10 0.77 -34.39 70.10
C VAL A 10 1.31 -33.43 69.01
N LYS A 11 1.98 -32.34 69.41
CA LYS A 11 2.65 -31.42 68.47
C LYS A 11 3.86 -32.06 67.79
N ALA A 12 4.70 -32.82 68.57
CA ALA A 12 5.86 -33.52 67.99
C ALA A 12 5.47 -34.70 67.09
N SER A 13 4.30 -35.35 67.34
CA SER A 13 3.79 -36.42 66.46
C SER A 13 3.01 -35.92 65.26
N GLN A 14 2.51 -34.66 65.28
CA GLN A 14 1.95 -33.99 64.07
C GLN A 14 3.04 -33.39 63.19
N ASP A 15 4.14 -32.91 63.78
CA ASP A 15 5.29 -32.34 62.96
C ASP A 15 6.17 -33.46 62.38
N ALA A 16 6.06 -34.70 62.74
CA ALA A 16 6.87 -35.81 62.22
C ALA A 16 6.20 -36.62 61.09
N SER A 17 4.89 -36.37 60.80
CA SER A 17 4.13 -37.10 59.77
C SER A 17 3.90 -36.40 58.44
N ASP A 18 4.30 -35.14 58.30
CA ASP A 18 4.02 -34.34 57.08
C ASP A 18 5.26 -33.65 56.50
N ASN A 19 6.39 -34.35 56.36
CA ASN A 19 7.47 -33.90 55.49
C ASN A 19 7.16 -34.31 54.05
N LEU A 20 5.99 -33.91 53.55
CA LEU A 20 5.62 -34.08 52.16
C LEU A 20 6.53 -33.16 51.28
N ASP A 21 7.26 -33.76 50.37
CA ASP A 21 7.88 -32.97 49.30
C ASP A 21 6.78 -32.29 48.50
N MET A 22 6.58 -30.98 48.75
CA MET A 22 5.55 -30.16 48.11
C MET A 22 5.96 -29.69 46.71
N SER A 23 7.08 -30.24 46.17
CA SER A 23 7.52 -29.95 44.79
C SER A 23 6.51 -30.49 43.78
N THR A 24 6.16 -29.67 42.82
CA THR A 24 5.33 -30.05 41.64
C THR A 24 6.13 -30.71 40.53
N LYS A 25 7.45 -30.75 40.62
CA LYS A 25 8.32 -31.43 39.62
C LYS A 25 8.31 -32.94 39.93
N ALA A 26 7.98 -33.74 38.92
CA ALA A 26 8.19 -35.17 38.96
C ALA A 26 9.67 -35.46 38.68
N THR A 27 10.33 -36.27 39.54
CA THR A 27 11.72 -36.71 39.31
C THR A 27 11.75 -37.94 38.39
N ASP A 28 12.91 -38.20 37.78
CA ASP A 28 13.10 -39.40 36.95
C ASP A 28 12.95 -40.69 37.79
N GLU A 29 13.35 -40.66 39.07
CA GLU A 29 13.20 -41.76 40.02
C GLU A 29 11.71 -42.01 40.28
N GLU A 30 10.93 -40.95 40.60
CA GLU A 30 9.46 -41.07 40.78
C GLU A 30 8.75 -41.61 39.55
N LEU A 31 9.19 -41.20 38.35
CA LEU A 31 8.62 -41.65 37.08
C LEU A 31 8.94 -43.09 36.74
N ASN A 32 10.13 -43.60 37.15
CA ASN A 32 10.57 -44.98 36.94
C ASN A 32 9.90 -45.93 37.94
N GLU A 33 9.65 -45.50 39.18
CA GLU A 33 8.98 -46.25 40.22
C GLU A 33 7.46 -46.04 40.26
N ALA A 34 6.89 -45.33 39.28
CA ALA A 34 5.50 -44.91 39.26
C ALA A 34 4.53 -46.10 39.28
N ILE A 35 3.46 -45.98 40.09
CA ILE A 35 2.31 -46.85 40.00
C ILE A 35 1.41 -46.36 38.87
N ILE A 36 1.07 -47.28 37.94
CA ILE A 36 0.23 -46.98 36.78
C ILE A 36 -1.18 -47.50 37.09
N ASP A 37 -2.20 -46.66 36.87
CA ASP A 37 -3.59 -47.09 37.01
C ASP A 37 -4.13 -47.74 35.71
N GLU A 38 -5.40 -48.18 35.76
CA GLU A 38 -6.09 -48.83 34.64
C GLU A 38 -6.21 -47.97 33.35
N TYR A 39 -6.07 -46.64 33.52
CA TYR A 39 -6.10 -45.67 32.43
C TYR A 39 -4.70 -45.27 31.93
N GLY A 40 -3.65 -45.86 32.49
CA GLY A 40 -2.27 -45.55 32.14
C GLY A 40 -1.69 -44.30 32.83
N VAL A 41 -2.41 -43.72 33.81
CA VAL A 41 -1.94 -42.55 34.55
C VAL A 41 -0.93 -42.95 35.59
N LYS A 42 0.21 -42.29 35.65
CA LYS A 42 1.32 -42.53 36.56
C LYS A 42 1.18 -41.72 37.84
N TYR A 43 1.27 -42.42 39.00
CA TYR A 43 1.28 -41.83 40.33
C TYR A 43 2.61 -42.14 41.03
N SER A 44 2.99 -41.31 42.03
CA SER A 44 4.07 -41.65 42.95
C SER A 44 3.75 -42.92 43.73
N LYS A 45 4.78 -43.60 44.24
CA LYS A 45 4.65 -44.89 44.98
C LYS A 45 3.70 -44.79 46.17
N ASP A 46 3.63 -43.65 46.80
CA ASP A 46 2.72 -43.36 47.91
C ASP A 46 1.34 -42.88 47.47
N GLY A 47 1.10 -42.70 46.16
CA GLY A 47 -0.15 -42.23 45.56
C GLY A 47 -0.47 -40.75 45.78
N ARG A 48 0.44 -39.98 46.43
CA ARG A 48 0.20 -38.58 46.77
C ARG A 48 0.48 -37.60 45.63
N LYS A 49 1.31 -37.98 44.62
CA LYS A 49 1.57 -37.16 43.42
C LYS A 49 1.00 -37.84 42.17
N LEU A 50 0.29 -37.09 41.33
CA LEU A 50 -0.03 -37.50 39.97
C LEU A 50 1.11 -36.99 39.08
N LEU A 51 1.92 -37.94 38.58
CA LEU A 51 3.17 -37.60 37.84
C LEU A 51 2.95 -37.32 36.38
N LYS A 52 2.21 -38.22 35.67
CA LYS A 52 2.03 -38.11 34.22
C LYS A 52 0.82 -38.90 33.73
N SER A 53 0.06 -38.35 32.80
CA SER A 53 -0.99 -39.05 32.06
C SER A 53 -0.47 -39.64 30.74
N PRO A 54 -1.09 -40.71 30.21
CA PRO A 54 -0.81 -41.19 28.87
C PRO A 54 -1.26 -40.16 27.81
N ARG A 55 -0.78 -40.33 26.57
CA ARG A 55 -1.14 -39.43 25.47
C ARG A 55 -2.60 -39.57 25.03
N GLU A 56 -3.15 -40.73 25.12
CA GLU A 56 -4.48 -41.12 24.64
C GLU A 56 -5.44 -41.36 25.79
N LEU A 57 -5.67 -40.33 26.61
CA LEU A 57 -6.66 -40.37 27.70
C LEU A 57 -7.95 -39.70 27.21
N ASP A 58 -9.00 -40.52 27.01
CA ASP A 58 -10.29 -40.08 26.47
C ASP A 58 -11.41 -40.04 27.48
N GLY A 59 -12.44 -39.22 27.21
CA GLY A 59 -13.64 -39.13 28.02
C GLY A 59 -13.46 -38.34 29.31
N THR A 60 -14.02 -38.81 30.42
CA THR A 60 -13.91 -38.20 31.75
C THR A 60 -13.00 -39.03 32.62
N TYR A 61 -12.00 -38.41 33.23
CA TYR A 61 -11.06 -39.06 34.12
C TYR A 61 -11.22 -38.54 35.55
N SER A 62 -11.23 -39.45 36.55
CA SER A 62 -11.28 -39.10 37.98
C SER A 62 -9.91 -39.36 38.60
N ILE A 63 -9.26 -38.29 39.10
CA ILE A 63 -7.98 -38.41 39.83
C ILE A 63 -8.20 -39.19 41.14
N LYS A 64 -7.26 -40.06 41.47
CA LYS A 64 -7.35 -40.89 42.70
C LYS A 64 -7.49 -40.04 43.96
N ARG A 65 -8.40 -40.44 44.86
CA ARG A 65 -8.52 -39.85 46.19
C ARG A 65 -7.21 -40.02 46.97
N GLY A 66 -6.78 -38.98 47.69
CA GLY A 66 -5.51 -38.98 48.42
C GLY A 66 -4.38 -38.28 47.68
N THR A 67 -4.52 -38.04 46.35
CA THR A 67 -3.56 -37.22 45.57
C THR A 67 -3.54 -35.81 46.16
N LYS A 68 -2.34 -35.32 46.49
CA LYS A 68 -2.08 -33.97 47.02
C LYS A 68 -1.57 -33.01 45.96
N ILE A 69 -0.83 -33.52 44.99
CA ILE A 69 -0.12 -32.71 43.96
C ILE A 69 -0.42 -33.28 42.58
N ILE A 70 -0.82 -32.42 41.66
CA ILE A 70 -0.80 -32.69 40.23
C ILE A 70 0.50 -32.07 39.71
N CYS A 71 1.42 -32.90 39.21
CA CYS A 71 2.77 -32.46 38.85
C CYS A 71 2.80 -31.58 37.56
N ASP A 72 3.95 -30.97 37.36
CA ASP A 72 4.22 -30.15 36.16
C ASP A 72 3.99 -30.98 34.91
N GLU A 73 3.28 -30.40 33.95
CA GLU A 73 2.92 -31.00 32.65
C GLU A 73 2.26 -32.41 32.80
N ALA A 74 1.60 -32.72 33.90
CA ALA A 74 1.02 -34.04 34.16
C ALA A 74 0.04 -34.48 33.06
N PHE A 75 -0.84 -33.60 32.60
CA PHE A 75 -1.71 -33.78 31.42
C PHE A 75 -1.26 -32.89 30.24
N GLY A 76 -0.19 -32.11 30.40
CA GLY A 76 0.34 -31.21 29.42
C GLY A 76 0.85 -31.95 28.16
N ARG A 77 0.53 -31.43 26.99
CA ARG A 77 0.81 -32.08 25.70
C ARG A 77 1.73 -31.23 24.85
N ARG A 78 2.69 -31.87 24.18
CA ARG A 78 3.39 -31.21 23.06
C ARG A 78 2.46 -31.24 21.85
N ILE A 79 2.42 -30.16 21.10
CA ILE A 79 1.64 -29.98 19.85
C ILE A 79 1.98 -31.14 18.91
N SER A 80 1.14 -32.18 18.86
CA SER A 80 1.17 -33.22 17.84
C SER A 80 -0.26 -33.63 17.50
N LEU A 81 -0.49 -33.94 16.24
CA LEU A 81 -1.79 -34.11 15.57
C LEU A 81 -2.67 -35.31 16.08
N ASN A 82 -2.36 -35.96 17.21
CA ASN A 82 -3.16 -37.06 17.72
C ASN A 82 -4.03 -36.58 18.86
N HIS A 83 -5.31 -36.56 18.62
CA HIS A 83 -6.41 -36.12 19.47
C HIS A 83 -6.60 -37.02 20.67
N SER A 84 -6.46 -36.49 21.89
CA SER A 84 -7.15 -37.09 23.04
C SER A 84 -8.41 -36.28 23.33
N PHE A 85 -9.46 -36.95 23.56
CA PHE A 85 -10.78 -36.39 23.84
C PHE A 85 -11.09 -36.31 25.32
N LEU A 86 -10.11 -35.94 26.18
CA LEU A 86 -10.35 -35.66 27.58
C LEU A 86 -11.29 -34.46 27.69
N ASN A 87 -12.57 -34.69 27.85
CA ASN A 87 -13.61 -33.66 27.87
C ASN A 87 -14.07 -33.30 29.30
N GLY A 88 -13.71 -34.11 30.31
CA GLY A 88 -14.00 -33.86 31.70
C GLY A 88 -12.89 -34.40 32.64
N LEU A 89 -12.68 -33.71 33.74
CA LEU A 89 -11.73 -34.09 34.76
C LEU A 89 -12.34 -33.84 36.16
N VAL A 90 -12.22 -34.84 37.04
CA VAL A 90 -12.63 -34.72 38.45
C VAL A 90 -11.36 -34.64 39.29
N ILE A 91 -11.18 -33.51 39.98
CA ILE A 91 -10.08 -33.30 40.93
C ILE A 91 -10.63 -33.52 42.32
N PRO A 92 -10.07 -34.45 43.13
CA PRO A 92 -10.57 -34.71 44.48
C PRO A 92 -10.15 -33.63 45.49
N ASP A 93 -10.93 -33.44 46.56
CA ASP A 93 -10.69 -32.45 47.64
C ASP A 93 -9.38 -32.67 48.40
N SER A 94 -8.63 -33.72 48.08
CA SER A 94 -7.29 -33.93 48.63
C SER A 94 -6.19 -33.15 47.96
N VAL A 95 -6.42 -32.58 46.73
CA VAL A 95 -5.41 -31.86 45.93
C VAL A 95 -5.19 -30.48 46.52
N ILE A 96 -3.90 -30.14 46.75
CA ILE A 96 -3.46 -28.86 47.32
C ILE A 96 -2.75 -28.00 46.28
N ARG A 97 -2.03 -28.63 45.31
CA ARG A 97 -1.24 -27.94 44.31
C ARG A 97 -1.47 -28.50 42.90
N ILE A 98 -1.57 -27.57 41.95
CA ILE A 98 -1.59 -27.84 40.51
C ILE A 98 -0.30 -27.26 39.92
N GLY A 99 0.52 -28.12 39.32
CA GLY A 99 1.85 -27.78 38.78
C GLY A 99 1.82 -26.94 37.54
N LYS A 100 3.01 -26.51 37.14
CA LYS A 100 3.25 -25.72 35.91
C LYS A 100 2.80 -26.50 34.67
N GLY A 101 1.98 -25.90 33.81
CA GLY A 101 1.52 -26.54 32.57
C GLY A 101 0.73 -27.84 32.78
N ALA A 102 0.22 -28.11 34.02
CA ALA A 102 -0.38 -29.39 34.36
C ALA A 102 -1.46 -29.84 33.39
N PHE A 103 -2.26 -28.96 32.84
CA PHE A 103 -3.31 -29.20 31.85
C PHE A 103 -3.09 -28.44 30.52
N ALA A 104 -1.85 -28.04 30.23
CA ALA A 104 -1.57 -27.29 29.00
C ALA A 104 -1.97 -28.09 27.75
N ASN A 105 -2.60 -27.42 26.78
CA ASN A 105 -3.09 -27.98 25.51
C ASN A 105 -4.21 -29.05 25.68
N CYS A 106 -4.93 -29.06 26.79
CA CYS A 106 -6.14 -29.87 26.94
C CYS A 106 -7.33 -29.20 26.21
N SER A 107 -7.25 -29.11 24.90
CA SER A 107 -8.17 -28.31 24.04
C SER A 107 -9.64 -28.80 24.06
N PHE A 108 -9.91 -30.02 24.44
CA PHE A 108 -11.27 -30.59 24.54
C PHE A 108 -11.89 -30.51 25.95
N LEU A 109 -11.13 -30.05 26.96
CA LEU A 109 -11.63 -29.89 28.34
C LEU A 109 -12.66 -28.74 28.37
N ARG A 110 -13.94 -29.11 28.63
CA ARG A 110 -15.07 -28.16 28.59
C ARG A 110 -15.43 -27.55 29.93
N SER A 111 -15.28 -28.32 30.99
CA SER A 111 -15.56 -27.91 32.36
C SER A 111 -14.59 -28.55 33.32
N LEU A 112 -14.24 -27.82 34.36
CA LEU A 112 -13.39 -28.28 35.43
C LEU A 112 -13.85 -27.61 36.73
N VAL A 113 -13.89 -28.39 37.81
CA VAL A 113 -14.07 -27.89 39.16
C VAL A 113 -12.73 -28.01 39.87
N ILE A 114 -12.20 -26.90 40.33
CA ILE A 114 -11.02 -26.89 41.22
C ILE A 114 -11.52 -26.90 42.64
N PRO A 115 -11.15 -27.91 43.47
CA PRO A 115 -11.64 -28.01 44.84
C PRO A 115 -11.05 -26.92 45.73
N ASP A 116 -11.78 -26.56 46.81
CA ASP A 116 -11.39 -25.50 47.76
C ASP A 116 -10.08 -25.78 48.51
N SER A 117 -9.62 -27.02 48.49
CA SER A 117 -8.33 -27.41 49.03
C SER A 117 -7.12 -26.92 48.27
N VAL A 118 -7.30 -26.49 47.00
CA VAL A 118 -6.19 -26.03 46.15
C VAL A 118 -5.76 -24.64 46.57
N THR A 119 -4.47 -24.53 46.92
CA THR A 119 -3.85 -23.25 47.34
C THR A 119 -2.86 -22.67 46.32
N SER A 120 -2.52 -23.43 45.27
CA SER A 120 -1.54 -22.96 44.25
C SER A 120 -1.85 -23.57 42.89
N ILE A 121 -1.86 -22.70 41.88
CA ILE A 121 -1.97 -23.03 40.45
C ILE A 121 -0.72 -22.50 39.76
N GLY A 122 0.06 -23.39 39.12
CA GLY A 122 1.31 -23.04 38.48
C GLY A 122 1.15 -22.29 37.18
N ASP A 123 2.25 -21.68 36.70
CA ASP A 123 2.30 -21.04 35.41
C ASP A 123 1.86 -21.99 34.29
N TYR A 124 1.21 -21.45 33.24
CA TYR A 124 0.73 -22.21 32.08
C TYR A 124 -0.26 -23.35 32.41
N ALA A 125 -0.77 -23.43 33.60
CA ALA A 125 -1.51 -24.62 34.08
C ALA A 125 -2.66 -25.04 33.14
N PHE A 126 -3.40 -24.09 32.57
CA PHE A 126 -4.52 -24.29 31.62
C PHE A 126 -4.25 -23.65 30.25
N ARG A 127 -2.99 -23.42 29.89
CA ARG A 127 -2.65 -22.85 28.61
C ARG A 127 -3.26 -23.67 27.46
N ASP A 128 -3.84 -22.99 26.47
CA ASP A 128 -4.46 -23.58 25.26
C ASP A 128 -5.62 -24.59 25.56
N CYS A 129 -6.30 -24.43 26.71
CA CYS A 129 -7.56 -25.12 26.99
C CYS A 129 -8.73 -24.44 26.26
N SER A 130 -8.72 -24.49 24.93
CA SER A 130 -9.59 -23.67 24.06
C SER A 130 -11.09 -23.95 24.19
N SER A 131 -11.51 -25.13 24.71
CA SER A 131 -12.91 -25.48 24.93
C SER A 131 -13.42 -25.17 26.35
N LEU A 132 -12.56 -24.74 27.29
CA LEU A 132 -12.92 -24.44 28.67
C LEU A 132 -13.85 -23.22 28.72
N ARG A 133 -15.07 -23.39 29.30
CA ARG A 133 -16.13 -22.37 29.24
C ARG A 133 -16.27 -21.53 30.50
N SER A 134 -16.07 -22.13 31.63
CA SER A 134 -16.19 -21.49 32.95
C SER A 134 -15.26 -22.16 33.95
N LEU A 135 -14.78 -21.34 34.89
CA LEU A 135 -13.96 -21.83 36.01
C LEU A 135 -14.20 -20.96 37.25
N VAL A 136 -14.15 -21.58 38.41
CA VAL A 136 -14.11 -20.88 39.69
C VAL A 136 -12.75 -21.18 40.31
N ILE A 137 -12.04 -20.13 40.70
CA ILE A 137 -10.76 -20.23 41.40
C ILE A 137 -11.05 -20.26 42.90
N PRO A 138 -10.56 -21.26 43.65
CA PRO A 138 -10.83 -21.38 45.09
C PRO A 138 -10.14 -20.31 45.94
N ASP A 139 -10.70 -20.00 47.08
CA ASP A 139 -10.23 -18.96 48.04
C ASP A 139 -8.81 -19.19 48.59
N GLY A 140 -8.27 -20.42 48.45
CA GLY A 140 -6.88 -20.72 48.82
C GLY A 140 -5.82 -20.17 47.85
N VAL A 141 -6.20 -19.74 46.62
CA VAL A 141 -5.28 -19.31 45.61
C VAL A 141 -5.01 -17.79 45.77
N THR A 142 -3.74 -17.41 45.94
CA THR A 142 -3.36 -16.03 46.22
C THR A 142 -2.77 -15.31 45.01
N SER A 143 -2.50 -15.99 43.90
CA SER A 143 -2.00 -15.38 42.64
C SER A 143 -2.41 -16.19 41.43
N ILE A 144 -2.64 -15.52 40.33
CA ILE A 144 -2.76 -16.14 39.00
C ILE A 144 -1.40 -16.00 38.28
N GLY A 145 -0.75 -17.14 38.04
CA GLY A 145 0.60 -17.18 37.47
C GLY A 145 0.67 -16.79 35.99
N LYS A 146 1.89 -16.78 35.47
CA LYS A 146 2.17 -16.45 34.07
C LYS A 146 1.45 -17.39 33.11
N SER A 147 0.75 -16.82 32.11
CA SER A 147 0.06 -17.58 31.05
C SER A 147 -0.87 -18.68 31.53
N THR A 148 -1.41 -18.59 32.74
CA THR A 148 -2.21 -19.66 33.34
C THR A 148 -3.38 -20.06 32.45
N PHE A 149 -4.10 -19.10 31.84
CA PHE A 149 -5.24 -19.32 30.96
C PHE A 149 -4.98 -18.79 29.52
N TYR A 150 -3.73 -18.80 29.10
CA TYR A 150 -3.33 -18.36 27.79
C TYR A 150 -4.11 -19.11 26.68
N PHE A 151 -4.77 -18.38 25.77
CA PHE A 151 -5.64 -18.91 24.69
C PHE A 151 -6.78 -19.86 25.17
N CYS A 152 -7.34 -19.64 26.35
CA CYS A 152 -8.62 -20.26 26.74
C CYS A 152 -9.78 -19.54 26.01
N SER A 153 -9.84 -19.67 24.68
CA SER A 153 -10.70 -18.86 23.81
C SER A 153 -12.21 -19.01 24.04
N SER A 154 -12.67 -20.13 24.59
CA SER A 154 -14.08 -20.36 24.94
C SER A 154 -14.45 -19.92 26.35
N LEU A 155 -13.52 -19.44 27.17
CA LEU A 155 -13.76 -19.03 28.56
C LEU A 155 -14.66 -17.80 28.59
N ARG A 156 -15.90 -17.97 29.13
CA ARG A 156 -16.94 -16.93 29.13
C ARG A 156 -17.06 -16.18 30.44
N SER A 157 -16.82 -16.87 31.53
CA SER A 157 -16.88 -16.32 32.88
C SER A 157 -15.79 -16.92 33.75
N LEU A 158 -15.21 -16.07 34.57
CA LEU A 158 -14.22 -16.44 35.58
C LEU A 158 -14.54 -15.68 36.85
N VAL A 159 -14.49 -16.38 37.97
CA VAL A 159 -14.59 -15.81 39.30
C VAL A 159 -13.22 -15.92 39.95
N LEU A 160 -12.64 -14.77 40.28
CA LEU A 160 -11.41 -14.67 41.06
C LEU A 160 -11.77 -14.42 42.52
N PRO A 161 -11.21 -15.14 43.47
CA PRO A 161 -11.49 -14.94 44.92
C PRO A 161 -10.75 -13.69 45.43
N ASP A 162 -11.23 -13.14 46.54
CA ASP A 162 -10.61 -11.97 47.21
C ASP A 162 -9.19 -12.24 47.70
N SER A 163 -8.78 -13.49 47.82
CA SER A 163 -7.40 -13.87 48.16
C SER A 163 -6.36 -13.55 47.12
N VAL A 164 -6.77 -13.31 45.84
CA VAL A 164 -5.83 -13.02 44.75
C VAL A 164 -5.27 -11.62 44.90
N THR A 165 -3.95 -11.52 44.99
CA THR A 165 -3.20 -10.26 45.15
C THR A 165 -2.46 -9.82 43.88
N SER A 166 -2.27 -10.75 42.92
CA SER A 166 -1.56 -10.44 41.67
C SER A 166 -2.04 -11.30 40.49
N ILE A 167 -2.00 -10.71 39.30
CA ILE A 167 -2.29 -11.36 38.02
C ILE A 167 -1.03 -11.27 37.18
N GLY A 168 -0.45 -12.43 36.80
CA GLY A 168 0.83 -12.53 36.07
C GLY A 168 0.73 -12.21 34.59
N ASP A 169 1.89 -12.17 33.96
CA ASP A 169 2.01 -11.86 32.50
C ASP A 169 1.24 -12.89 31.67
N PHE A 170 0.55 -12.41 30.62
CA PHE A 170 -0.22 -13.23 29.69
C PHE A 170 -1.28 -14.13 30.37
N ALA A 171 -1.66 -13.89 31.60
CA ALA A 171 -2.48 -14.78 32.37
C ALA A 171 -3.77 -15.21 31.65
N PHE A 172 -4.45 -14.28 30.96
CA PHE A 172 -5.68 -14.48 30.17
C PHE A 172 -5.53 -14.04 28.73
N PHE A 173 -4.32 -14.04 28.20
CA PHE A 173 -4.08 -13.62 26.82
C PHE A 173 -4.91 -14.46 25.83
N GLY A 174 -5.66 -13.78 24.95
CA GLY A 174 -6.46 -14.44 23.92
C GLY A 174 -7.71 -15.17 24.44
N CYS A 175 -8.18 -14.87 25.65
CA CYS A 175 -9.49 -15.35 26.15
C CYS A 175 -10.64 -14.60 25.48
N SER A 176 -10.80 -14.79 24.19
CA SER A 176 -11.66 -13.97 23.30
C SER A 176 -13.16 -14.02 23.64
N SER A 177 -13.63 -15.06 24.33
CA SER A 177 -15.03 -15.17 24.76
C SER A 177 -15.33 -14.60 26.15
N LEU A 178 -14.32 -14.11 26.89
CA LEU A 178 -14.47 -13.57 28.25
C LEU A 178 -15.25 -12.25 28.17
N ARG A 179 -16.47 -12.23 28.79
CA ARG A 179 -17.40 -11.08 28.65
C ARG A 179 -17.34 -10.10 29.81
N SER A 180 -17.13 -10.60 31.00
CA SER A 180 -17.03 -9.80 32.22
C SER A 180 -15.98 -10.38 33.14
N LEU A 181 -15.27 -9.49 33.81
CA LEU A 181 -14.31 -9.84 34.84
C LEU A 181 -14.42 -8.84 35.97
N VAL A 182 -14.54 -9.36 37.20
CA VAL A 182 -14.36 -8.57 38.41
C VAL A 182 -12.96 -8.86 38.93
N ILE A 183 -12.14 -7.84 39.00
CA ILE A 183 -10.81 -7.93 39.61
C ILE A 183 -10.99 -7.67 41.11
N PRO A 184 -10.60 -8.60 41.99
CA PRO A 184 -10.74 -8.45 43.43
C PRO A 184 -9.99 -7.24 44.00
N ASP A 185 -10.53 -6.63 45.07
CA ASP A 185 -9.95 -5.42 45.67
C ASP A 185 -8.52 -5.61 46.21
N ASN A 186 -8.12 -6.85 46.55
CA ASN A 186 -6.78 -7.15 47.01
C ASN A 186 -5.71 -7.23 45.92
N VAL A 187 -6.09 -7.15 44.62
CA VAL A 187 -5.14 -7.15 43.52
C VAL A 187 -4.39 -5.84 43.49
N THR A 188 -3.07 -5.90 43.59
CA THR A 188 -2.17 -4.74 43.54
C THR A 188 -1.42 -4.60 42.22
N SER A 189 -1.31 -5.68 41.44
CA SER A 189 -0.59 -5.65 40.15
C SER A 189 -1.24 -6.55 39.10
N ILE A 190 -1.21 -6.04 37.84
CA ILE A 190 -1.65 -6.73 36.63
C ILE A 190 -0.44 -6.75 35.68
N GLY A 191 0.00 -7.95 35.27
CA GLY A 191 1.19 -8.17 34.46
C GLY A 191 1.03 -7.77 33.00
N ASP A 192 2.13 -7.87 32.27
CA ASP A 192 2.16 -7.57 30.85
C ASP A 192 1.26 -8.52 30.04
N TYR A 193 0.50 -7.97 29.09
CA TYR A 193 -0.42 -8.72 28.22
C TYR A 193 -1.48 -9.56 28.99
N ALA A 194 -1.71 -9.29 30.24
CA ALA A 194 -2.51 -10.17 31.10
C ALA A 194 -3.91 -10.49 30.53
N PHE A 195 -4.60 -9.53 29.91
CA PHE A 195 -5.92 -9.67 29.27
C PHE A 195 -5.90 -9.27 27.79
N SER A 196 -4.72 -9.23 27.19
CA SER A 196 -4.62 -8.83 25.78
C SER A 196 -5.40 -9.81 24.89
N GLY A 197 -6.20 -9.27 23.96
CA GLY A 197 -7.03 -10.06 23.04
C GLY A 197 -8.30 -10.65 23.69
N CYS A 198 -8.71 -10.20 24.88
CA CYS A 198 -10.02 -10.52 25.45
C CYS A 198 -11.12 -9.71 24.73
N SER A 199 -11.36 -10.02 23.47
CA SER A 199 -12.17 -9.19 22.55
C SER A 199 -13.64 -9.05 22.93
N SER A 200 -14.20 -9.99 23.69
CA SER A 200 -15.58 -9.94 24.20
C SER A 200 -15.72 -9.21 25.53
N LEU A 201 -14.63 -8.78 26.18
CA LEU A 201 -14.67 -8.12 27.49
C LEU A 201 -15.33 -6.75 27.34
N SER A 202 -16.58 -6.61 27.83
CA SER A 202 -17.40 -5.41 27.62
C SER A 202 -17.40 -4.45 28.80
N SER A 203 -17.06 -4.96 30.02
CA SER A 203 -16.95 -4.16 31.23
C SER A 203 -15.72 -4.57 32.04
N LEU A 204 -15.03 -3.58 32.57
CA LEU A 204 -13.87 -3.75 33.44
C LEU A 204 -13.95 -2.75 34.58
N VAL A 205 -13.80 -3.20 35.81
CA VAL A 205 -13.63 -2.35 37.00
C VAL A 205 -12.24 -2.63 37.55
N LEU A 206 -11.43 -1.58 37.60
CA LEU A 206 -10.11 -1.62 38.24
C LEU A 206 -10.27 -1.20 39.72
N PRO A 207 -9.91 -2.06 40.70
CA PRO A 207 -10.01 -1.71 42.09
C PRO A 207 -8.98 -0.67 42.51
N ASP A 208 -9.30 0.06 43.58
CA ASP A 208 -8.48 1.18 44.11
C ASP A 208 -7.12 0.75 44.65
N ASN A 209 -6.86 -0.54 44.82
CA ASN A 209 -5.57 -1.06 45.28
C ASN A 209 -4.59 -1.39 44.14
N VAL A 210 -5.05 -1.40 42.89
CA VAL A 210 -4.15 -1.64 41.75
C VAL A 210 -3.24 -0.45 41.58
N THR A 211 -1.94 -0.66 41.75
CA THR A 211 -0.92 0.37 41.61
C THR A 211 -0.10 0.23 40.32
N ASN A 212 -0.09 -0.96 39.71
CA ASN A 212 0.67 -1.25 38.51
C ASN A 212 -0.14 -2.03 37.48
N ILE A 213 -0.17 -1.53 36.25
CA ILE A 213 -0.73 -2.21 35.08
C ILE A 213 0.38 -2.30 34.03
N GLY A 214 0.70 -3.53 33.63
CA GLY A 214 1.78 -3.81 32.68
C GLY A 214 1.50 -3.38 31.26
N ASP A 215 2.52 -3.53 30.40
CA ASP A 215 2.43 -3.22 28.99
C ASP A 215 1.40 -4.14 28.30
N CYS A 216 0.60 -3.58 27.40
CA CYS A 216 -0.44 -4.29 26.63
C CYS A 216 -1.47 -5.05 27.50
N ALA A 217 -1.61 -4.74 28.79
CA ALA A 217 -2.40 -5.56 29.71
C ALA A 217 -3.85 -5.82 29.26
N PHE A 218 -4.50 -4.85 28.62
CA PHE A 218 -5.86 -4.91 28.07
C PHE A 218 -5.92 -4.61 26.57
N SER A 219 -4.79 -4.73 25.87
CA SER A 219 -4.75 -4.45 24.44
C SER A 219 -5.68 -5.38 23.67
N GLY A 220 -6.47 -4.86 22.74
CA GLY A 220 -7.41 -5.64 21.93
C GLY A 220 -8.68 -6.08 22.66
N CYS A 221 -9.02 -5.48 23.82
CA CYS A 221 -10.33 -5.64 24.44
C CYS A 221 -11.37 -4.83 23.66
N SER A 222 -11.67 -5.25 22.44
CA SER A 222 -12.43 -4.46 21.46
C SER A 222 -13.90 -4.19 21.82
N SER A 223 -14.47 -4.96 22.73
CA SER A 223 -15.83 -4.74 23.25
C SER A 223 -15.90 -3.83 24.48
N LEU A 224 -14.77 -3.43 25.06
CA LEU A 224 -14.74 -2.57 26.25
C LEU A 224 -15.32 -1.20 25.92
N SER A 225 -16.40 -0.80 26.58
CA SER A 225 -17.17 0.41 26.23
C SER A 225 -16.91 1.62 27.13
N SER A 226 -16.50 1.38 28.36
CA SER A 226 -16.18 2.42 29.34
C SER A 226 -15.08 1.96 30.28
N LEU A 227 -14.28 2.91 30.78
CA LEU A 227 -13.17 2.64 31.68
C LEU A 227 -12.99 3.81 32.67
N VAL A 228 -12.72 3.46 33.93
CA VAL A 228 -12.29 4.40 34.97
C VAL A 228 -10.92 3.95 35.46
N ILE A 229 -9.94 4.84 35.39
CA ILE A 229 -8.60 4.62 35.94
C ILE A 229 -8.55 5.18 37.37
N PRO A 230 -8.35 4.36 38.41
CA PRO A 230 -8.39 4.80 39.82
C PRO A 230 -7.15 5.63 40.20
N ASN A 231 -7.28 6.31 41.37
CA ASN A 231 -6.21 7.19 41.89
C ASN A 231 -4.92 6.45 42.31
N SER A 232 -5.00 5.16 42.59
CA SER A 232 -3.85 4.30 42.94
C SER A 232 -2.84 4.14 41.79
N ILE A 233 -3.28 4.29 40.56
CA ILE A 233 -2.45 4.18 39.37
C ILE A 233 -1.76 5.50 39.14
N ILE A 234 -0.43 5.50 39.22
CA ILE A 234 0.42 6.68 38.97
C ILE A 234 0.82 6.77 37.51
N SER A 235 1.07 5.61 36.87
CA SER A 235 1.46 5.52 35.48
C SER A 235 0.83 4.31 34.81
N MET A 236 0.59 4.42 33.51
CA MET A 236 0.10 3.34 32.67
C MET A 236 1.23 2.85 31.76
N GLY A 237 1.35 1.53 31.58
CA GLY A 237 2.27 0.90 30.64
C GLY A 237 1.98 1.27 29.17
N ASN A 238 2.89 0.86 28.29
CA ASN A 238 2.72 1.07 26.86
C ASN A 238 1.61 0.15 26.30
N ASN A 239 0.86 0.64 25.33
CA ASN A 239 -0.21 -0.11 24.66
C ASN A 239 -1.27 -0.70 25.60
N THR A 240 -1.38 -0.24 26.83
CA THR A 240 -2.20 -0.88 27.88
C THR A 240 -3.64 -1.12 27.43
N PHE A 241 -4.29 -0.16 26.79
CA PHE A 241 -5.65 -0.22 26.26
C PHE A 241 -5.70 -0.03 24.73
N ALA A 242 -4.59 -0.27 24.04
CA ALA A 242 -4.56 -0.15 22.57
C ALA A 242 -5.60 -1.08 21.94
N ASN A 243 -6.21 -0.65 20.84
CA ASN A 243 -7.22 -1.41 20.08
C ASN A 243 -8.53 -1.73 20.87
N CYS A 244 -8.83 -0.98 21.95
CA CYS A 244 -10.14 -1.02 22.59
C CYS A 244 -11.16 -0.22 21.76
N SER A 245 -11.50 -0.71 20.58
CA SER A 245 -12.23 0.05 19.53
C SER A 245 -13.65 0.48 19.92
N SER A 246 -14.28 -0.17 20.89
CA SER A 246 -15.60 0.20 21.41
C SER A 246 -15.55 1.17 22.59
N LEU A 247 -14.36 1.55 23.08
CA LEU A 247 -14.22 2.44 24.24
C LEU A 247 -14.74 3.83 23.90
N ARG A 248 -15.84 4.24 24.54
CA ARG A 248 -16.54 5.51 24.28
C ARG A 248 -16.21 6.58 25.30
N SER A 249 -16.06 6.18 26.55
CA SER A 249 -15.76 7.10 27.64
C SER A 249 -14.59 6.60 28.47
N LEU A 250 -13.71 7.53 28.83
CA LEU A 250 -12.54 7.26 29.67
C LEU A 250 -12.48 8.34 30.76
N VAL A 251 -12.41 7.90 31.98
CA VAL A 251 -12.16 8.76 33.14
C VAL A 251 -10.81 8.43 33.73
N ILE A 252 -9.91 9.39 33.74
CA ILE A 252 -8.56 9.27 34.34
C ILE A 252 -8.54 10.05 35.64
N SER A 253 -8.28 9.39 36.75
CA SER A 253 -8.25 10.00 38.07
C SER A 253 -6.98 10.84 38.30
N ALA A 254 -7.03 11.76 39.28
CA ALA A 254 -5.96 12.69 39.57
C ALA A 254 -4.67 12.07 40.13
N GLY A 255 -4.66 10.76 40.41
CA GLY A 255 -3.43 10.02 40.77
C GLY A 255 -2.47 9.82 39.62
N VAL A 256 -2.99 9.77 38.37
CA VAL A 256 -2.20 9.48 37.17
C VAL A 256 -1.34 10.68 36.80
N THR A 257 -0.04 10.47 36.71
CA THR A 257 0.94 11.52 36.31
C THR A 257 1.55 11.30 34.94
N SER A 258 1.46 10.06 34.39
CA SER A 258 1.97 9.74 33.06
C SER A 258 1.14 8.67 32.35
N ILE A 259 1.04 8.81 31.04
CA ILE A 259 0.43 7.88 30.08
C ILE A 259 1.56 7.32 29.20
N GLY A 260 1.63 5.99 29.07
CA GLY A 260 2.63 5.31 28.25
C GLY A 260 2.41 5.50 26.75
N ASN A 261 3.34 5.00 25.94
CA ASN A 261 3.23 5.05 24.48
C ASN A 261 2.04 4.20 23.98
N ASN A 262 1.32 4.67 22.99
CA ASN A 262 0.18 4.01 22.35
C ASN A 262 -0.90 3.50 23.34
N THR A 263 -0.97 4.05 24.55
CA THR A 263 -1.84 3.50 25.61
C THR A 263 -3.29 3.37 25.18
N PHE A 264 -3.84 4.32 24.46
CA PHE A 264 -5.21 4.33 23.93
C PHE A 264 -5.23 4.33 22.39
N ALA A 265 -4.15 3.94 21.74
CA ALA A 265 -4.11 3.89 20.28
C ALA A 265 -5.23 3.00 19.72
N ASN A 266 -5.86 3.42 18.62
CA ASN A 266 -6.98 2.75 17.98
C ASN A 266 -8.25 2.58 18.86
N CYS A 267 -8.43 3.40 19.89
CA CYS A 267 -9.71 3.52 20.59
C CYS A 267 -10.68 4.34 19.72
N SER A 268 -11.08 3.78 18.58
CA SER A 268 -11.77 4.53 17.52
C SER A 268 -13.13 5.12 17.88
N SER A 269 -13.79 4.61 18.92
CA SER A 269 -15.07 5.11 19.44
C SER A 269 -14.94 6.13 20.57
N LEU A 270 -13.71 6.45 21.02
CA LEU A 270 -13.48 7.39 22.10
C LEU A 270 -13.81 8.81 21.63
N TYR A 271 -14.92 9.36 22.12
CA TYR A 271 -15.42 10.68 21.69
C TYR A 271 -15.17 11.79 22.71
N SER A 272 -15.00 11.45 23.98
CA SER A 272 -14.78 12.39 25.06
C SER A 272 -13.69 11.89 26.01
N LEU A 273 -12.77 12.79 26.31
CA LEU A 273 -11.65 12.55 27.22
C LEU A 273 -11.39 13.77 28.07
N VAL A 274 -11.27 13.58 29.36
CA VAL A 274 -10.81 14.60 30.30
C VAL A 274 -9.52 14.14 30.94
N LEU A 275 -8.46 14.88 30.73
CA LEU A 275 -7.16 14.63 31.32
C LEU A 275 -7.01 15.43 32.62
N PRO A 276 -6.65 14.80 33.75
CA PRO A 276 -6.44 15.52 35.01
C PRO A 276 -5.14 16.36 34.95
N ASN A 277 -5.12 17.45 35.73
CA ASN A 277 -3.98 18.36 35.81
C ASN A 277 -2.68 17.73 36.37
N SER A 278 -2.78 16.53 36.93
CA SER A 278 -1.64 15.75 37.42
C SER A 278 -0.76 15.20 36.31
N ILE A 279 -1.30 15.07 35.07
CA ILE A 279 -0.57 14.51 33.96
C ILE A 279 0.48 15.52 33.48
N THR A 280 1.73 15.05 33.47
CA THR A 280 2.89 15.82 33.01
C THR A 280 3.56 15.19 31.79
N ARG A 281 3.25 13.93 31.51
CA ARG A 281 3.86 13.19 30.39
C ARG A 281 2.82 12.32 29.69
N ILE A 282 2.77 12.46 28.39
CA ILE A 282 1.97 11.64 27.46
C ILE A 282 2.96 11.00 26.47
N GLY A 283 2.88 9.67 26.31
CA GLY A 283 3.77 8.92 25.43
C GLY A 283 3.41 9.07 23.96
N ALA A 284 4.36 8.78 23.09
CA ALA A 284 4.16 8.80 21.65
C ALA A 284 2.98 7.90 21.24
N GLY A 285 2.16 8.38 20.31
CA GLY A 285 1.00 7.65 19.79
C GLY A 285 -0.11 7.38 20.83
N ALA A 286 -0.07 8.01 22.00
CA ALA A 286 -0.97 7.65 23.12
C ALA A 286 -2.45 7.66 22.73
N PHE A 287 -2.87 8.55 21.83
CA PHE A 287 -4.24 8.67 21.31
C PHE A 287 -4.30 8.48 19.79
N ALA A 288 -3.29 7.87 19.18
CA ALA A 288 -3.28 7.66 17.73
C ALA A 288 -4.53 6.89 17.28
N HIS A 289 -5.14 7.34 16.20
CA HIS A 289 -6.34 6.75 15.59
C HIS A 289 -7.58 6.68 16.49
N CYS A 290 -7.68 7.59 17.48
CA CYS A 290 -8.92 7.85 18.21
C CYS A 290 -9.88 8.65 17.31
N LYS A 291 -10.45 7.97 16.30
CA LYS A 291 -11.18 8.61 15.18
C LYS A 291 -12.40 9.41 15.59
N SER A 292 -13.02 9.11 16.73
CA SER A 292 -14.21 9.80 17.23
C SER A 292 -13.90 10.95 18.21
N LEU A 293 -12.62 11.13 18.60
CA LEU A 293 -12.23 12.19 19.53
C LEU A 293 -12.42 13.55 18.87
N SER A 294 -13.32 14.38 19.42
CA SER A 294 -13.74 15.63 18.77
C SER A 294 -13.04 16.87 19.32
N SER A 295 -12.69 16.87 20.57
CA SER A 295 -11.95 17.96 21.22
C SER A 295 -11.15 17.46 22.41
N LEU A 296 -10.06 18.15 22.74
CA LEU A 296 -9.21 17.83 23.89
C LEU A 296 -8.57 19.09 24.45
N VAL A 297 -8.53 19.18 25.78
CA VAL A 297 -7.73 20.17 26.49
C VAL A 297 -6.60 19.43 27.21
N LEU A 298 -5.36 19.78 26.86
CA LEU A 298 -4.17 19.21 27.49
C LEU A 298 -3.85 19.92 28.81
N PRO A 299 -3.45 19.19 29.87
CA PRO A 299 -3.08 19.78 31.16
C PRO A 299 -1.85 20.68 31.06
N ASP A 300 -1.79 21.75 31.88
CA ASP A 300 -0.67 22.72 31.94
C ASP A 300 0.69 22.08 32.26
N GLY A 301 0.71 20.87 32.83
CA GLY A 301 1.91 20.10 33.15
C GLY A 301 2.60 19.49 31.93
N VAL A 302 1.92 19.39 30.78
CA VAL A 302 2.46 18.79 29.55
C VAL A 302 3.43 19.78 28.89
N THR A 303 4.65 19.34 28.62
CA THR A 303 5.72 20.19 28.08
C THR A 303 6.12 19.84 26.63
N SER A 304 5.61 18.73 26.09
CA SER A 304 5.86 18.32 24.71
C SER A 304 4.69 17.50 24.18
N ILE A 305 4.42 17.59 22.89
CA ILE A 305 3.55 16.69 22.15
C ILE A 305 4.44 15.62 21.52
N GLY A 306 4.16 14.35 21.81
CA GLY A 306 4.93 13.21 21.32
C GLY A 306 4.70 12.90 19.84
N ASN A 307 5.58 12.08 19.27
CA ASN A 307 5.42 11.60 17.90
C ASN A 307 4.11 10.80 17.77
N PHE A 308 3.36 11.01 16.69
CA PHE A 308 2.08 10.35 16.39
C PHE A 308 1.01 10.50 17.47
N GLU A 309 1.15 11.40 18.44
CA GLU A 309 0.32 11.42 19.66
C GLU A 309 -1.17 11.49 19.36
N PHE A 310 -1.60 12.29 18.38
CA PHE A 310 -2.98 12.41 17.90
C PHE A 310 -3.14 12.01 16.43
N SER A 311 -2.17 11.31 15.86
CA SER A 311 -2.23 10.90 14.44
C SER A 311 -3.51 10.11 14.15
N GLY A 312 -4.22 10.47 13.09
CA GLY A 312 -5.46 9.80 12.65
C GLY A 312 -6.68 10.08 13.52
N CYS A 313 -6.64 11.10 14.39
CA CYS A 313 -7.82 11.60 15.12
C CYS A 313 -8.71 12.41 14.16
N SER A 314 -9.35 11.73 13.22
CA SER A 314 -10.04 12.36 12.08
C SER A 314 -11.24 13.24 12.44
N SER A 315 -11.83 13.09 13.63
CA SER A 315 -12.91 13.96 14.12
C SER A 315 -12.43 15.10 15.02
N LEU A 316 -11.13 15.22 15.28
CA LEU A 316 -10.60 16.25 16.16
C LEU A 316 -10.74 17.63 15.50
N HIS A 317 -11.66 18.47 16.00
CA HIS A 317 -11.92 19.81 15.47
C HIS A 317 -11.04 20.86 16.12
N SER A 318 -10.78 20.72 17.42
CA SER A 318 -10.00 21.66 18.19
C SER A 318 -9.19 20.99 19.29
N ILE A 319 -8.01 21.52 19.54
CA ILE A 319 -7.16 21.13 20.67
C ILE A 319 -6.52 22.36 21.28
N VAL A 320 -6.49 22.41 22.61
CA VAL A 320 -5.81 23.47 23.35
C VAL A 320 -4.48 22.96 23.86
N LEU A 321 -3.40 23.54 23.34
CA LEU A 321 -2.04 23.25 23.77
C LEU A 321 -1.65 24.12 24.97
N PRO A 322 -1.05 23.55 26.02
CA PRO A 322 -0.56 24.35 27.17
C PRO A 322 0.63 25.23 26.78
N ASN A 323 0.72 26.40 27.41
CA ASN A 323 1.76 27.41 27.11
C ASN A 323 3.20 26.97 27.43
N ARG A 324 3.38 25.78 28.01
CA ARG A 324 4.71 25.18 28.33
C ARG A 324 5.20 24.20 27.28
N VAL A 325 4.44 23.93 26.24
CA VAL A 325 4.85 23.04 25.17
C VAL A 325 5.98 23.66 24.38
N THR A 326 7.12 22.92 24.31
CA THR A 326 8.32 23.37 23.61
C THR A 326 8.58 22.63 22.31
N ASN A 327 7.94 21.48 22.09
CA ASN A 327 8.11 20.66 20.91
C ASN A 327 6.78 20.03 20.46
N ILE A 328 6.53 19.99 19.14
CA ILE A 328 5.49 19.23 18.49
C ILE A 328 6.18 18.14 17.66
N GLY A 329 6.00 16.88 18.07
CA GLY A 329 6.71 15.72 17.51
C GLY A 329 6.27 15.36 16.11
N ALA A 330 7.04 14.47 15.49
CA ALA A 330 6.79 13.99 14.14
C ALA A 330 5.39 13.36 14.01
N SER A 331 4.66 13.75 12.97
CA SER A 331 3.30 13.25 12.68
C SER A 331 2.31 13.41 13.84
N ALA A 332 2.55 14.35 14.76
CA ALA A 332 1.76 14.50 15.99
C ALA A 332 0.26 14.68 15.74
N PHE A 333 -0.13 15.44 14.71
CA PHE A 333 -1.51 15.67 14.26
C PHE A 333 -1.78 15.18 12.84
N ARG A 334 -0.94 14.24 12.36
CA ARG A 334 -1.11 13.70 11.01
C ARG A 334 -2.52 13.13 10.83
N ASP A 335 -3.17 13.44 9.70
CA ASP A 335 -4.52 12.99 9.33
C ASP A 335 -5.62 13.37 10.34
N CYS A 336 -5.42 14.46 11.10
CA CYS A 336 -6.48 15.12 11.85
C CYS A 336 -7.35 15.95 10.89
N SER A 337 -8.08 15.25 10.02
CA SER A 337 -8.76 15.85 8.85
C SER A 337 -9.87 16.86 9.20
N SER A 338 -10.41 16.82 10.42
CA SER A 338 -11.41 17.79 10.89
C SER A 338 -10.83 18.97 11.67
N LEU A 339 -9.51 19.02 11.91
CA LEU A 339 -8.87 20.09 12.65
C LEU A 339 -8.95 21.41 11.86
N THR A 340 -9.72 22.37 12.35
CA THR A 340 -9.97 23.65 11.64
C THR A 340 -9.02 24.75 12.06
N GLU A 341 -8.60 24.73 13.33
CA GLU A 341 -7.71 25.73 13.92
C GLU A 341 -6.87 25.10 15.04
N ILE A 342 -5.67 25.60 15.22
CA ILE A 342 -4.79 25.28 16.35
C ILE A 342 -3.93 26.48 16.68
N VAL A 343 -3.83 26.80 17.98
CA VAL A 343 -2.94 27.85 18.48
C VAL A 343 -1.65 27.19 18.95
N ILE A 344 -0.54 27.51 18.31
CA ILE A 344 0.79 27.02 18.71
C ILE A 344 1.37 27.99 19.75
N PRO A 345 1.71 27.53 20.97
CA PRO A 345 2.29 28.39 21.99
C PRO A 345 3.65 28.99 21.60
N ASP A 346 3.92 30.23 22.06
CA ASP A 346 5.19 30.93 21.76
C ASP A 346 6.47 30.22 22.24
N CYS A 347 6.33 29.30 23.19
CA CYS A 347 7.44 28.49 23.69
C CYS A 347 7.84 27.33 22.76
N VAL A 348 7.05 27.04 21.74
CA VAL A 348 7.37 25.96 20.77
C VAL A 348 8.57 26.38 19.93
N THR A 349 9.63 25.59 20.01
CA THR A 349 10.89 25.84 19.28
C THR A 349 11.07 24.89 18.08
N ARG A 350 10.32 23.77 18.07
CA ARG A 350 10.39 22.76 17.01
C ARG A 350 9.01 22.23 16.66
N ILE A 351 8.74 22.17 15.37
CA ILE A 351 7.62 21.44 14.75
C ILE A 351 8.26 20.44 13.82
N GLU A 352 8.15 19.17 14.17
CA GLU A 352 8.87 18.09 13.47
C GLU A 352 8.14 17.66 12.20
N GLU A 353 8.78 16.78 11.42
CA GLU A 353 8.29 16.32 10.12
C GLU A 353 6.84 15.82 10.15
N SER A 354 6.07 16.12 9.12
CA SER A 354 4.69 15.66 8.96
C SER A 354 3.74 16.03 10.11
N ALA A 355 4.11 16.96 10.99
CA ALA A 355 3.36 17.25 12.22
C ALA A 355 1.88 17.54 11.98
N PHE A 356 1.50 18.23 10.90
CA PHE A 356 0.14 18.55 10.48
C PHE A 356 -0.24 17.95 9.13
N ARG A 357 0.52 16.95 8.65
CA ARG A 357 0.23 16.28 7.38
C ARG A 357 -1.22 15.79 7.33
N GLY A 358 -1.94 16.10 6.24
CA GLY A 358 -3.33 15.65 6.04
C GLY A 358 -4.37 16.33 6.93
N CYS A 359 -4.04 17.45 7.60
CA CYS A 359 -5.02 18.29 8.28
C CYS A 359 -5.84 19.08 7.26
N SER A 360 -6.67 18.37 6.49
CA SER A 360 -7.35 18.92 5.30
C SER A 360 -8.36 20.02 5.58
N SER A 361 -8.86 20.15 6.81
CA SER A 361 -9.77 21.23 7.23
C SER A 361 -9.07 22.44 7.86
N LEU A 362 -7.75 22.38 8.07
CA LEU A 362 -7.00 23.46 8.69
C LEU A 362 -7.01 24.69 7.78
N THR A 363 -7.56 25.82 8.25
CA THR A 363 -7.75 27.01 7.42
C THR A 363 -6.68 28.07 7.64
N GLU A 364 -6.16 28.17 8.85
CA GLU A 364 -5.12 29.11 9.23
C GLU A 364 -4.25 28.58 10.36
N ILE A 365 -3.00 29.00 10.38
CA ILE A 365 -2.05 28.69 11.46
C ILE A 365 -0.99 29.78 11.53
N ALA A 366 -0.56 30.14 12.74
CA ALA A 366 0.56 31.04 12.98
C ALA A 366 1.73 30.25 13.59
N ILE A 367 2.90 30.40 13.01
CA ILE A 367 4.14 29.78 13.49
C ILE A 367 4.84 30.73 14.49
N PRO A 368 5.19 30.29 15.70
CA PRO A 368 5.87 31.12 16.70
C PRO A 368 7.27 31.57 16.25
N CYS A 369 7.70 32.74 16.73
CA CYS A 369 9.03 33.31 16.40
C CYS A 369 10.22 32.51 16.94
N SER A 370 10.00 31.54 17.80
CA SER A 370 10.99 30.60 18.33
C SER A 370 11.28 29.43 17.36
N VAL A 371 10.43 29.19 16.34
CA VAL A 371 10.65 28.16 15.31
C VAL A 371 11.58 28.73 14.23
N THR A 372 12.57 27.95 13.80
CA THR A 372 13.61 28.37 12.85
C THR A 372 13.54 27.72 11.49
N GLU A 373 12.75 26.67 11.32
CA GLU A 373 12.55 25.97 10.05
C GLU A 373 11.14 25.40 9.96
N ILE A 374 10.65 25.25 8.77
CA ILE A 374 9.46 24.43 8.45
C ILE A 374 10.02 23.09 7.98
N ALA A 375 9.82 22.05 8.79
CA ALA A 375 10.35 20.73 8.50
C ALA A 375 9.62 20.07 7.32
N ASP A 376 10.11 18.89 6.90
CA ASP A 376 9.59 18.17 5.75
C ASP A 376 8.12 17.76 5.96
N SER A 377 7.31 17.93 4.93
CA SER A 377 5.90 17.53 4.88
C SER A 377 5.00 18.11 5.99
N VAL A 378 5.43 19.14 6.72
CA VAL A 378 4.68 19.65 7.90
C VAL A 378 3.23 19.94 7.58
N PHE A 379 2.92 20.59 6.45
CA PHE A 379 1.57 20.92 5.99
C PHE A 379 1.15 20.15 4.74
N PHE A 380 1.80 19.03 4.43
CA PHE A 380 1.45 18.21 3.29
C PHE A 380 -0.05 17.87 3.28
N GLY A 381 -0.75 18.21 2.21
CA GLY A 381 -2.18 17.89 2.05
C GLY A 381 -3.12 18.69 2.95
N CYS A 382 -2.68 19.84 3.47
CA CYS A 382 -3.56 20.80 4.16
C CYS A 382 -4.39 21.58 3.13
N THR A 383 -5.31 20.91 2.47
CA THR A 383 -6.03 21.40 1.29
C THR A 383 -6.88 22.65 1.54
N SER A 384 -7.32 22.89 2.79
CA SER A 384 -8.09 24.09 3.16
C SER A 384 -7.26 25.26 3.67
N LEU A 385 -5.92 25.10 3.79
CA LEU A 385 -5.04 26.12 4.34
C LEU A 385 -5.00 27.34 3.41
N ARG A 386 -5.51 28.49 3.92
CA ARG A 386 -5.62 29.74 3.15
C ARG A 386 -4.64 30.79 3.62
N SER A 387 -4.31 30.77 4.90
CA SER A 387 -3.46 31.76 5.54
C SER A 387 -2.44 31.08 6.45
N LEU A 388 -1.19 31.46 6.27
CA LEU A 388 -0.08 31.03 7.12
C LEU A 388 0.80 32.24 7.42
N ILE A 389 1.12 32.45 8.69
CA ILE A 389 2.03 33.49 9.13
C ILE A 389 3.35 32.84 9.53
N LEU A 390 4.39 33.13 8.74
CA LEU A 390 5.75 32.69 9.00
C LEU A 390 6.56 33.81 9.69
N PRO A 391 7.23 33.53 10.81
CA PRO A 391 8.05 34.54 11.49
C PRO A 391 9.42 34.72 10.79
N ASP A 392 10.06 35.87 11.04
CA ASP A 392 11.38 36.21 10.50
C ASP A 392 12.53 35.26 10.95
N SER A 393 12.26 34.36 11.88
CA SER A 393 13.20 33.35 12.35
C SER A 393 13.38 32.18 11.35
N ILE A 394 12.42 31.96 10.43
CA ILE A 394 12.46 30.81 9.51
C ILE A 394 13.61 30.98 8.50
N ARG A 395 14.46 29.98 8.40
CA ARG A 395 15.65 29.94 7.53
C ARG A 395 15.53 28.95 6.37
N GLY A 396 14.67 27.93 6.50
CA GLY A 396 14.47 26.92 5.48
C GLY A 396 13.03 26.45 5.42
N ILE A 397 12.63 26.07 4.21
CA ILE A 397 11.39 25.36 3.91
C ILE A 397 11.81 23.95 3.49
N GLY A 398 11.33 22.93 4.20
CA GLY A 398 11.63 21.52 3.96
C GLY A 398 10.98 20.96 2.72
N ASP A 399 11.31 19.70 2.42
CA ASP A 399 10.76 18.98 1.30
C ASP A 399 9.27 18.69 1.54
N ASP A 400 8.45 18.77 0.49
CA ASP A 400 6.98 18.57 0.55
C ASP A 400 6.25 19.48 1.56
N ALA A 401 6.88 20.51 2.09
CA ALA A 401 6.39 21.27 3.26
C ALA A 401 4.94 21.75 3.11
N PHE A 402 4.55 22.18 1.90
CA PHE A 402 3.20 22.65 1.54
C PHE A 402 2.60 21.88 0.36
N TRP A 403 3.10 20.68 0.07
CA TRP A 403 2.59 19.87 -1.03
C TRP A 403 1.06 19.73 -0.93
N GLY A 404 0.34 20.05 -2.00
CA GLY A 404 -1.13 19.91 -2.07
C GLY A 404 -1.91 20.88 -1.16
N CYS A 405 -1.32 21.99 -0.73
CA CYS A 405 -2.05 23.07 -0.07
C CYS A 405 -2.87 23.86 -1.11
N SER A 406 -3.85 23.21 -1.72
CA SER A 406 -4.57 23.70 -2.90
C SER A 406 -5.37 25.00 -2.69
N SER A 407 -5.71 25.35 -1.45
CA SER A 407 -6.39 26.62 -1.13
C SER A 407 -5.43 27.76 -0.78
N LEU A 408 -4.11 27.52 -0.70
CA LEU A 408 -3.12 28.55 -0.34
C LEU A 408 -2.95 29.53 -1.50
N SER A 409 -3.52 30.70 -1.40
CA SER A 409 -3.54 31.69 -2.49
C SER A 409 -2.35 32.65 -2.50
N SER A 410 -1.76 32.87 -1.33
CA SER A 410 -0.58 33.71 -1.18
C SER A 410 0.20 33.33 0.08
N LEU A 411 1.51 33.47 0.04
CA LEU A 411 2.40 33.27 1.18
C LEU A 411 3.52 34.33 1.13
N VAL A 412 3.86 34.89 2.26
CA VAL A 412 5.01 35.77 2.40
C VAL A 412 6.13 34.97 3.05
N LEU A 413 7.21 34.71 2.30
CA LEU A 413 8.41 34.09 2.82
C LEU A 413 9.27 35.12 3.52
N PRO A 414 9.74 34.86 4.76
CA PRO A 414 10.64 35.77 5.47
C PRO A 414 11.98 35.96 4.73
N THR A 415 12.57 37.14 4.86
CA THR A 415 13.87 37.48 4.21
C THR A 415 15.05 36.64 4.70
N SER A 416 14.87 35.88 5.78
CA SER A 416 15.85 34.95 6.38
C SER A 416 15.92 33.59 5.64
N VAL A 417 14.93 33.24 4.81
CA VAL A 417 14.88 31.95 4.09
C VAL A 417 16.02 31.88 3.09
N THR A 418 16.76 30.76 3.15
CA THR A 418 17.93 30.47 2.29
C THR A 418 17.75 29.28 1.38
N ASN A 419 16.77 28.42 1.64
CA ASN A 419 16.51 27.19 0.91
C ASN A 419 15.00 26.92 0.77
N ILE A 420 14.59 26.48 -0.41
CA ILE A 420 13.27 25.92 -0.71
C ILE A 420 13.48 24.48 -1.14
N GLY A 421 12.90 23.52 -0.39
CA GLY A 421 13.06 22.08 -0.58
C GLY A 421 12.39 21.55 -1.85
N ASP A 422 12.60 20.28 -2.08
CA ASP A 422 11.99 19.58 -3.21
C ASP A 422 10.47 19.45 -2.97
N CYS A 423 9.64 19.61 -4.02
CA CYS A 423 8.17 19.58 -3.94
C CYS A 423 7.56 20.59 -2.93
N ALA A 424 8.32 21.58 -2.44
CA ALA A 424 7.91 22.39 -1.28
C ALA A 424 6.55 23.06 -1.41
N PHE A 425 6.15 23.49 -2.63
CA PHE A 425 4.86 24.08 -2.97
C PHE A 425 4.13 23.34 -4.10
N ALA A 426 4.53 22.10 -4.39
CA ALA A 426 3.89 21.35 -5.46
C ALA A 426 2.38 21.22 -5.20
N TYR A 427 1.59 21.35 -6.27
CA TYR A 427 0.11 21.30 -6.25
C TYR A 427 -0.55 22.33 -5.33
N CYS A 428 0.12 23.49 -5.08
CA CYS A 428 -0.51 24.66 -4.52
C CYS A 428 -1.32 25.40 -5.62
N GLU A 429 -2.39 24.76 -6.09
CA GLU A 429 -3.16 25.16 -7.28
C GLU A 429 -3.67 26.61 -7.24
N SER A 430 -4.02 27.13 -6.05
CA SER A 430 -4.51 28.51 -5.87
C SER A 430 -3.41 29.55 -5.69
N LEU A 431 -2.14 29.15 -5.57
CA LEU A 431 -1.03 30.07 -5.32
C LEU A 431 -0.82 30.99 -6.53
N CYS A 432 -1.23 32.25 -6.39
CA CYS A 432 -1.21 33.21 -7.51
C CYS A 432 0.01 34.12 -7.49
N SER A 433 0.65 34.30 -6.33
CA SER A 433 1.85 35.12 -6.18
C SER A 433 2.70 34.63 -4.98
N LEU A 434 4.01 34.61 -5.18
CA LEU A 434 4.99 34.34 -4.14
C LEU A 434 6.20 35.24 -4.39
N VAL A 435 6.77 35.80 -3.31
CA VAL A 435 8.04 36.52 -3.39
C VAL A 435 9.10 35.60 -2.78
N ILE A 436 10.07 35.19 -3.60
CA ILE A 436 11.25 34.44 -3.15
C ILE A 436 12.28 35.42 -2.60
N PRO A 437 12.72 35.26 -1.33
CA PRO A 437 13.71 36.16 -0.72
C PRO A 437 15.07 36.13 -1.40
N ASP A 438 15.78 37.24 -1.41
CA ASP A 438 17.11 37.40 -2.06
C ASP A 438 18.22 36.49 -1.50
N ARG A 439 17.98 35.87 -0.36
CA ARG A 439 18.93 34.92 0.28
C ARG A 439 18.79 33.49 -0.21
N VAL A 440 17.75 33.16 -0.92
CA VAL A 440 17.52 31.82 -1.44
C VAL A 440 18.59 31.49 -2.47
N THR A 441 19.24 30.36 -2.29
CA THR A 441 20.33 29.85 -3.14
C THR A 441 19.93 28.63 -3.95
N ARG A 442 18.89 27.94 -3.54
CA ARG A 442 18.35 26.72 -4.19
C ARG A 442 16.84 26.78 -4.27
N ILE A 443 16.30 26.44 -5.42
CA ILE A 443 14.91 26.03 -5.65
C ILE A 443 14.98 24.54 -5.96
N GLY A 444 14.30 23.73 -5.17
CA GLY A 444 14.29 22.27 -5.24
C GLY A 444 13.64 21.74 -6.53
N ASP A 445 13.81 20.47 -6.76
CA ASP A 445 13.13 19.76 -7.85
C ASP A 445 11.62 19.72 -7.53
N PHE A 446 10.74 19.87 -8.53
CA PHE A 446 9.27 19.94 -8.39
C PHE A 446 8.76 21.09 -7.50
N ALA A 447 9.59 22.05 -7.12
CA ALA A 447 9.28 22.98 -6.03
C ALA A 447 7.96 23.75 -6.19
N PHE A 448 7.51 24.05 -7.42
CA PHE A 448 6.24 24.70 -7.76
C PHE A 448 5.43 23.91 -8.80
N GLU A 449 5.67 22.60 -8.92
CA GLU A 449 4.90 21.72 -9.81
C GLU A 449 3.40 21.89 -9.57
N GLY A 450 2.60 22.02 -10.64
CA GLY A 450 1.14 22.12 -10.54
C GLY A 450 0.62 23.36 -9.84
N CYS A 451 1.44 24.43 -9.69
CA CYS A 451 0.97 25.72 -9.24
C CYS A 451 0.20 26.45 -10.35
N GLU A 452 -0.98 25.91 -10.70
CA GLU A 452 -1.76 26.32 -11.88
C GLU A 452 -2.11 27.81 -11.92
N SER A 453 -2.29 28.45 -10.78
CA SER A 453 -2.68 29.86 -10.66
C SER A 453 -1.49 30.83 -10.62
N LEU A 454 -0.24 30.34 -10.55
CA LEU A 454 0.95 31.19 -10.43
C LEU A 454 1.16 32.02 -11.71
N ARG A 455 1.12 33.36 -11.58
CA ARG A 455 1.13 34.26 -12.74
C ARG A 455 2.49 34.84 -13.07
N SER A 456 3.28 35.08 -12.05
CA SER A 456 4.63 35.64 -12.18
C SER A 456 5.47 35.30 -10.97
N LEU A 457 6.76 35.09 -11.17
CA LEU A 457 7.74 34.86 -10.14
C LEU A 457 9.05 35.58 -10.50
N VAL A 458 9.76 36.07 -9.51
CA VAL A 458 11.10 36.57 -9.65
C VAL A 458 12.05 35.61 -8.94
N ILE A 459 12.99 35.04 -9.65
CA ILE A 459 14.06 34.18 -9.10
C ILE A 459 15.20 35.11 -8.65
N PRO A 460 15.65 35.00 -7.38
CA PRO A 460 16.71 35.83 -6.83
C PRO A 460 18.09 35.58 -7.48
N ASP A 461 18.95 36.60 -7.49
CA ASP A 461 20.29 36.58 -8.08
C ASP A 461 21.29 35.61 -7.42
N ARG A 462 20.89 34.92 -6.36
CA ARG A 462 21.72 33.90 -5.68
C ARG A 462 21.37 32.47 -6.09
N VAL A 463 20.28 32.25 -6.80
CA VAL A 463 19.88 30.92 -7.27
C VAL A 463 20.79 30.54 -8.44
N THR A 464 21.44 29.38 -8.31
CA THR A 464 22.39 28.89 -9.32
C THR A 464 21.84 27.76 -10.18
N ARG A 465 20.77 27.12 -9.74
CA ARG A 465 20.08 26.04 -10.47
C ARG A 465 18.57 26.20 -10.31
N ILE A 466 17.84 25.96 -11.39
CA ILE A 466 16.40 25.67 -11.39
C ILE A 466 16.28 24.15 -11.42
N GLY A 467 15.59 23.56 -10.45
CA GLY A 467 15.41 22.12 -10.30
C GLY A 467 14.65 21.49 -11.47
N ASP A 468 14.68 20.17 -11.52
CA ASP A 468 13.91 19.40 -12.49
C ASP A 468 12.42 19.54 -12.15
N LEU A 469 11.54 19.68 -13.15
CA LEU A 469 10.08 19.87 -13.01
C LEU A 469 9.67 21.07 -12.11
N ALA A 470 10.61 22.00 -11.84
CA ALA A 470 10.41 23.03 -10.81
C ALA A 470 9.17 23.90 -11.03
N PHE A 471 8.71 24.13 -12.26
CA PHE A 471 7.51 24.87 -12.64
C PHE A 471 6.60 24.08 -13.59
N GLU A 472 6.71 22.75 -13.61
CA GLU A 472 5.84 21.91 -14.42
C GLU A 472 4.38 22.20 -14.10
N GLY A 473 3.54 22.32 -15.13
CA GLY A 473 2.10 22.55 -14.96
C GLY A 473 1.72 23.92 -14.39
N CYS A 474 2.65 24.90 -14.34
CA CYS A 474 2.32 26.29 -14.00
C CYS A 474 1.58 26.97 -15.15
N GLY A 475 0.38 26.47 -15.46
CA GLY A 475 -0.38 26.88 -16.66
C GLY A 475 -0.70 28.36 -16.79
N SER A 476 -0.78 29.10 -15.67
CA SER A 476 -1.03 30.56 -15.66
C SER A 476 0.24 31.42 -15.68
N LEU A 477 1.45 30.83 -15.64
CA LEU A 477 2.71 31.57 -15.57
C LEU A 477 2.94 32.33 -16.88
N ARG A 478 2.94 33.68 -16.82
CA ARG A 478 3.03 34.53 -18.01
C ARG A 478 4.42 35.08 -18.25
N SER A 479 5.18 35.29 -17.19
CA SER A 479 6.53 35.85 -17.24
C SER A 479 7.36 35.34 -16.06
N LEU A 480 8.61 35.04 -16.32
CA LEU A 480 9.60 34.68 -15.35
C LEU A 480 10.91 35.39 -15.69
N VAL A 481 11.63 35.86 -14.69
CA VAL A 481 12.99 36.41 -14.86
C VAL A 481 13.95 35.40 -14.29
N ILE A 482 14.82 34.85 -15.14
CA ILE A 482 15.92 33.96 -14.74
C ILE A 482 17.18 34.81 -14.54
N PRO A 483 17.80 34.81 -13.36
CA PRO A 483 18.98 35.64 -13.11
C PRO A 483 20.25 35.04 -13.74
N ASN A 484 21.27 35.90 -13.94
CA ASN A 484 22.57 35.53 -14.52
C ASN A 484 23.40 34.59 -13.63
N SER A 485 22.93 34.24 -12.45
CA SER A 485 23.54 33.22 -11.58
C SER A 485 23.16 31.80 -11.96
N VAL A 486 22.05 31.62 -12.69
CA VAL A 486 21.56 30.27 -13.09
C VAL A 486 22.42 29.73 -14.21
N THR A 487 23.01 28.56 -14.00
CA THR A 487 23.87 27.87 -14.98
C THR A 487 23.22 26.68 -15.65
N ASN A 488 22.11 26.17 -15.07
CA ASN A 488 21.38 25.02 -15.59
C ASN A 488 19.86 25.19 -15.44
N ILE A 489 19.12 24.83 -16.46
CA ILE A 489 17.67 24.68 -16.48
C ILE A 489 17.42 23.17 -16.46
N GLY A 490 16.75 22.68 -15.42
CA GLY A 490 16.48 21.26 -15.21
C GLY A 490 15.53 20.66 -16.23
N ASP A 491 15.41 19.34 -16.19
CA ASP A 491 14.49 18.60 -17.05
C ASP A 491 13.06 18.97 -16.73
N SER A 492 12.22 19.15 -17.75
CA SER A 492 10.80 19.55 -17.62
C SER A 492 10.57 20.82 -16.79
N ALA A 493 11.60 21.65 -16.58
CA ALA A 493 11.52 22.76 -15.64
C ALA A 493 10.35 23.72 -15.89
N PHE A 494 9.88 23.89 -17.14
CA PHE A 494 8.73 24.68 -17.55
C PHE A 494 7.73 23.91 -18.40
N ASP A 495 7.70 22.56 -18.27
CA ASP A 495 6.74 21.73 -19.00
C ASP A 495 5.30 22.13 -18.65
N GLY A 496 4.45 22.30 -19.65
CA GLY A 496 3.05 22.69 -19.44
C GLY A 496 2.83 24.13 -18.97
N CYS A 497 3.84 25.01 -19.03
CA CYS A 497 3.66 26.45 -18.79
C CYS A 497 2.92 27.11 -19.98
N GLU A 498 1.66 26.76 -20.18
CA GLU A 498 0.86 27.11 -21.36
C GLU A 498 0.73 28.62 -21.61
N SER A 499 0.71 29.44 -20.53
CA SER A 499 0.57 30.89 -20.63
C SER A 499 1.88 31.66 -20.76
N LEU A 500 3.04 31.00 -20.74
CA LEU A 500 4.36 31.65 -20.80
C LEU A 500 4.58 32.23 -22.18
N ARG A 501 4.73 33.56 -22.27
CA ARG A 501 4.78 34.28 -23.57
C ARG A 501 6.20 34.58 -24.03
N SER A 502 7.07 34.89 -23.11
CA SER A 502 8.47 35.20 -23.39
C SER A 502 9.34 34.80 -22.22
N LEU A 503 10.52 34.29 -22.50
CA LEU A 503 11.55 33.97 -21.50
C LEU A 503 12.90 34.40 -22.05
N VAL A 504 13.71 35.00 -21.20
CA VAL A 504 15.12 35.29 -21.53
C VAL A 504 15.97 34.28 -20.77
N ILE A 505 16.71 33.46 -21.52
CA ILE A 505 17.70 32.56 -20.97
C ILE A 505 19.00 33.33 -20.79
N PRO A 506 19.57 33.42 -19.58
CA PRO A 506 20.80 34.20 -19.38
C PRO A 506 22.04 33.54 -19.99
N ASP A 507 23.08 34.34 -20.29
CA ASP A 507 24.35 33.88 -20.86
C ASP A 507 25.18 32.95 -19.96
N SER A 508 24.71 32.70 -18.74
CA SER A 508 25.30 31.73 -17.80
C SER A 508 24.82 30.29 -18.04
N VAL A 509 23.69 30.11 -18.72
CA VAL A 509 23.08 28.77 -18.92
C VAL A 509 23.86 28.06 -20.04
N THR A 510 24.32 26.83 -19.71
CA THR A 510 25.06 25.98 -20.61
C THR A 510 24.28 24.80 -21.17
N ASN A 511 23.18 24.45 -20.52
CA ASN A 511 22.35 23.31 -20.91
C ASN A 511 20.86 23.64 -20.75
N ILE A 512 20.07 23.23 -21.73
CA ILE A 512 18.60 23.19 -21.68
C ILE A 512 18.21 21.73 -21.50
N GLY A 513 17.55 21.39 -20.37
CA GLY A 513 17.16 20.02 -20.01
C GLY A 513 16.13 19.40 -20.94
N ASP A 514 15.88 18.10 -20.74
CA ASP A 514 14.86 17.37 -21.48
C ASP A 514 13.48 17.95 -21.19
N SER A 515 12.62 18.08 -22.19
CA SER A 515 11.26 18.64 -22.05
C SER A 515 11.18 20.03 -21.40
N ALA A 516 12.29 20.76 -21.29
CA ALA A 516 12.37 21.99 -20.48
C ALA A 516 11.28 23.02 -20.81
N PHE A 517 10.83 23.14 -22.06
CA PHE A 517 9.75 24.02 -22.51
C PHE A 517 8.62 23.29 -23.23
N ARG A 518 8.50 21.98 -22.99
CA ARG A 518 7.42 21.17 -23.57
C ARG A 518 6.06 21.79 -23.20
N GLY A 519 5.15 21.87 -24.17
CA GLY A 519 3.80 22.38 -23.92
C GLY A 519 3.69 23.87 -23.61
N CYS A 520 4.77 24.66 -23.77
CA CYS A 520 4.71 26.13 -23.66
C CYS A 520 4.00 26.73 -24.89
N SER A 521 2.70 26.43 -25.02
CA SER A 521 1.94 26.75 -26.26
C SER A 521 1.84 28.25 -26.61
N SER A 522 1.90 29.14 -25.61
CA SER A 522 1.88 30.60 -25.80
C SER A 522 3.27 31.23 -25.97
N LEU A 523 4.35 30.47 -25.87
CA LEU A 523 5.71 31.00 -25.97
C LEU A 523 5.96 31.52 -27.41
N SER A 524 6.01 32.82 -27.57
CA SER A 524 6.10 33.45 -28.92
C SER A 524 7.50 33.89 -29.27
N SER A 525 8.38 34.04 -28.29
CA SER A 525 9.79 34.39 -28.50
C SER A 525 10.68 33.77 -27.46
N LEU A 526 11.79 33.19 -27.90
CA LEU A 526 12.85 32.66 -27.05
C LEU A 526 14.20 32.95 -27.69
N VAL A 527 15.17 33.41 -26.91
CA VAL A 527 16.54 33.58 -27.32
C VAL A 527 17.38 32.55 -26.62
N ILE A 528 18.08 31.70 -27.38
CA ILE A 528 19.06 30.74 -26.87
C ILE A 528 20.42 31.45 -26.89
N PRO A 529 21.10 31.66 -25.75
CA PRO A 529 22.36 32.34 -25.70
C PRO A 529 23.53 31.49 -26.25
N ASP A 530 24.62 32.15 -26.61
CA ASP A 530 25.85 31.53 -27.14
C ASP A 530 26.61 30.66 -26.10
N SER A 531 26.13 30.61 -24.89
CA SER A 531 26.66 29.73 -23.84
C SER A 531 26.08 28.30 -23.87
N VAL A 532 24.91 28.12 -24.49
CA VAL A 532 24.21 26.83 -24.54
C VAL A 532 24.93 25.87 -25.48
N THR A 533 25.28 24.70 -24.97
CA THR A 533 25.98 23.66 -25.73
C THR A 533 25.10 22.47 -26.09
N SER A 534 24.01 22.27 -25.35
CA SER A 534 23.06 21.15 -25.57
C SER A 534 21.61 21.57 -25.36
N ILE A 535 20.76 20.99 -26.18
CA ILE A 535 19.29 21.07 -26.10
C ILE A 535 18.80 19.65 -25.91
N GLY A 536 18.02 19.43 -24.87
CA GLY A 536 17.53 18.10 -24.44
C GLY A 536 16.42 17.56 -25.34
N ASP A 537 16.00 16.34 -25.03
CA ASP A 537 14.90 15.63 -25.69
C ASP A 537 13.58 16.38 -25.47
N CYS A 538 12.72 16.44 -26.48
CA CYS A 538 11.42 17.11 -26.40
C CYS A 538 11.45 18.58 -25.95
N ALA A 539 12.60 19.25 -25.92
CA ALA A 539 12.77 20.54 -25.25
C ALA A 539 11.77 21.63 -25.70
N PHE A 540 11.35 21.64 -26.96
CA PHE A 540 10.37 22.59 -27.52
C PHE A 540 9.12 21.90 -28.08
N LYS A 541 8.85 20.66 -27.64
CA LYS A 541 7.67 19.90 -28.08
C LYS A 541 6.40 20.69 -27.73
N GLY A 542 5.56 21.00 -28.73
CA GLY A 542 4.27 21.68 -28.52
C GLY A 542 4.38 23.19 -28.22
N CYS A 543 5.50 23.85 -28.54
CA CYS A 543 5.63 25.30 -28.49
C CYS A 543 4.95 25.96 -29.73
N GLU A 544 3.64 25.82 -29.82
CA GLU A 544 2.86 26.17 -31.03
C GLU A 544 2.98 27.63 -31.47
N SER A 545 3.12 28.57 -30.52
CA SER A 545 3.22 30.02 -30.81
C SER A 545 4.64 30.49 -31.15
N LEU A 546 5.66 29.64 -30.96
CA LEU A 546 7.05 30.00 -31.22
C LEU A 546 7.30 30.03 -32.76
N SER A 547 7.28 31.21 -33.33
CA SER A 547 7.31 31.37 -34.81
C SER A 547 8.67 31.06 -35.42
N SER A 548 9.75 31.29 -34.68
CA SER A 548 11.11 31.08 -35.15
C SER A 548 12.09 30.86 -34.04
N LEU A 549 13.20 30.18 -34.32
CA LEU A 549 14.27 29.90 -33.36
C LEU A 549 15.65 30.04 -34.04
N VAL A 550 16.60 30.62 -33.31
CA VAL A 550 18.00 30.67 -33.67
C VAL A 550 18.73 29.64 -32.80
N ILE A 551 19.46 28.71 -33.43
CA ILE A 551 20.34 27.75 -32.76
C ILE A 551 21.79 28.25 -32.88
N PRO A 552 22.38 28.77 -31.80
CA PRO A 552 23.71 29.34 -31.83
C PRO A 552 24.83 28.32 -32.12
N ASP A 553 26.00 28.82 -32.56
CA ASP A 553 27.16 28.01 -32.96
C ASP A 553 27.70 27.10 -31.85
N SER A 554 27.46 27.48 -30.62
CA SER A 554 27.82 26.72 -29.40
C SER A 554 27.08 25.39 -29.26
N VAL A 555 25.88 25.27 -29.81
CA VAL A 555 25.06 24.07 -29.70
C VAL A 555 25.66 22.95 -30.53
N THR A 556 26.07 21.89 -29.87
CA THR A 556 26.66 20.70 -30.49
C THR A 556 25.78 19.48 -30.43
N SER A 557 24.72 19.51 -29.58
CA SER A 557 23.78 18.40 -29.40
C SER A 557 22.34 18.92 -29.39
N ILE A 558 21.47 18.23 -30.12
CA ILE A 558 20.01 18.40 -30.09
C ILE A 558 19.41 17.03 -29.84
N GLY A 559 18.63 16.94 -28.79
CA GLY A 559 17.95 15.70 -28.35
C GLY A 559 16.86 15.27 -29.32
N GLU A 560 16.38 14.05 -29.11
CA GLU A 560 15.30 13.50 -29.91
C GLU A 560 13.99 14.23 -29.64
N ARG A 561 13.14 14.35 -30.64
CA ARG A 561 11.84 15.01 -30.52
C ARG A 561 11.90 16.48 -30.07
N ALA A 562 13.10 17.10 -30.03
CA ALA A 562 13.26 18.46 -29.52
C ALA A 562 12.29 19.48 -30.14
N PHE A 563 11.94 19.29 -31.43
CA PHE A 563 11.03 20.13 -32.18
C PHE A 563 9.71 19.44 -32.57
N CYS A 564 9.35 18.33 -31.93
CA CYS A 564 8.13 17.62 -32.24
C CYS A 564 6.89 18.51 -31.98
N GLY A 565 5.97 18.58 -32.95
CA GLY A 565 4.78 19.44 -32.84
C GLY A 565 5.08 20.95 -32.82
N TRP A 566 6.28 21.36 -33.20
CA TRP A 566 6.62 22.77 -33.42
C TRP A 566 6.80 23.05 -34.91
N ASP A 567 6.01 23.99 -35.47
CA ASP A 567 5.99 24.32 -36.89
C ASP A 567 6.70 25.64 -37.22
N GLY A 568 7.40 26.26 -36.27
CA GLY A 568 8.15 27.53 -36.49
C GLY A 568 9.36 27.37 -37.40
N GLU A 569 10.04 28.46 -37.73
CA GLU A 569 11.17 28.51 -38.66
C GLU A 569 12.52 28.45 -37.92
N LEU A 570 13.45 27.63 -38.39
CA LEU A 570 14.87 27.73 -38.02
C LEU A 570 15.55 28.82 -38.82
N ILE A 571 15.81 29.98 -38.18
CA ILE A 571 16.40 31.16 -38.87
C ILE A 571 17.91 30.98 -39.05
N TYR A 572 18.59 30.45 -38.03
CA TYR A 572 20.01 30.19 -38.03
C TYR A 572 20.27 28.84 -37.31
N LEU A 573 21.28 28.14 -37.78
CA LEU A 573 21.61 26.84 -37.24
C LEU A 573 23.12 26.72 -37.08
N SER A 574 23.54 26.19 -35.94
CA SER A 574 24.91 25.79 -35.64
C SER A 574 25.52 24.96 -36.78
N PRO A 575 26.81 25.15 -37.11
CA PRO A 575 27.50 24.36 -38.15
C PRO A 575 27.63 22.88 -37.79
N CYS A 576 27.19 22.49 -36.61
CA CYS A 576 27.10 21.08 -36.19
C CYS A 576 25.88 20.35 -36.76
N PHE A 577 25.01 21.05 -37.51
CA PHE A 577 23.81 20.48 -38.13
C PHE A 577 23.65 20.94 -39.56
N ILE A 578 22.90 20.17 -40.35
CA ILE A 578 22.55 20.51 -41.74
C ILE A 578 21.02 20.68 -41.80
N TYR A 579 20.58 21.84 -42.37
CA TYR A 579 19.16 22.08 -42.59
C TYR A 579 18.94 22.37 -44.09
N GLU A 580 18.37 21.39 -44.77
CA GLU A 580 18.14 21.43 -46.20
C GLU A 580 16.71 21.00 -46.54
N ASN A 581 16.02 21.73 -47.37
CA ASN A 581 14.66 21.42 -47.85
C ASN A 581 13.69 21.13 -46.69
N LYS A 582 13.80 21.93 -45.63
CA LYS A 582 13.04 21.79 -44.38
C LYS A 582 13.28 20.46 -43.65
N VAL A 583 14.42 19.84 -43.83
CA VAL A 583 14.85 18.65 -43.09
C VAL A 583 16.10 18.98 -42.29
N LEU A 584 16.07 18.69 -41.00
CA LEU A 584 17.18 18.85 -40.08
C LEU A 584 17.91 17.51 -39.93
N PHE A 585 19.20 17.53 -40.19
CA PHE A 585 20.12 16.40 -40.08
C PHE A 585 21.22 16.71 -39.06
N ASP A 586 21.89 15.66 -38.60
CA ASP A 586 23.19 15.77 -37.95
C ASP A 586 24.26 16.28 -38.92
N LYS A 587 25.47 16.60 -38.44
CA LYS A 587 26.59 17.15 -39.20
C LYS A 587 27.05 16.25 -40.34
N GLU A 588 27.03 14.97 -40.15
CA GLU A 588 27.43 13.95 -41.13
C GLU A 588 26.29 13.63 -42.12
N LYS A 589 25.11 14.19 -41.91
CA LYS A 589 23.88 13.90 -42.64
C LYS A 589 23.50 12.43 -42.58
N SER A 590 23.89 11.78 -41.47
CA SER A 590 23.67 10.36 -41.23
C SER A 590 22.38 10.10 -40.46
N LYS A 591 21.86 11.08 -39.71
CA LYS A 591 20.62 11.00 -38.94
C LYS A 591 19.64 12.09 -39.34
N ILE A 592 18.39 11.73 -39.61
CA ILE A 592 17.29 12.71 -39.71
C ILE A 592 16.84 13.02 -38.27
N ILE A 593 16.97 14.27 -37.85
CA ILE A 593 16.53 14.76 -36.53
C ILE A 593 15.07 15.23 -36.59
N SER A 594 14.68 15.96 -37.66
CA SER A 594 13.32 16.48 -37.82
C SER A 594 12.99 16.80 -39.28
N PHE A 595 11.88 16.24 -39.75
CA PHE A 595 11.29 16.56 -41.04
C PHE A 595 10.20 17.61 -40.87
N ARG A 596 10.39 18.79 -41.40
CA ARG A 596 9.57 19.98 -41.13
C ARG A 596 8.69 20.44 -42.31
N ASP A 597 8.71 19.72 -43.42
CA ASP A 597 7.84 20.00 -44.54
C ASP A 597 6.52 19.24 -44.46
N LYS A 598 5.56 19.81 -43.73
CA LYS A 598 4.25 19.19 -43.46
C LYS A 598 3.33 19.13 -44.70
N GLU A 599 3.66 19.89 -45.76
CA GLU A 599 2.85 19.96 -46.97
C GLU A 599 3.27 18.97 -48.02
N THR A 600 4.49 18.44 -47.94
CA THR A 600 5.00 17.52 -48.97
C THR A 600 4.26 16.18 -48.91
N THR A 601 3.95 15.66 -50.12
CA THR A 601 3.24 14.37 -50.28
C THR A 601 4.17 13.18 -50.53
N SER A 602 5.42 13.47 -50.93
CA SER A 602 6.42 12.42 -51.20
C SER A 602 7.83 12.88 -50.81
N TYR A 603 8.62 11.97 -50.23
CA TYR A 603 9.99 12.23 -49.85
C TYR A 603 10.88 11.02 -50.12
N ILE A 604 12.09 11.26 -50.56
CA ILE A 604 13.13 10.23 -50.72
C ILE A 604 14.23 10.56 -49.70
N ILE A 605 14.45 9.63 -48.75
CA ILE A 605 15.52 9.77 -47.78
C ILE A 605 16.87 9.62 -48.52
N PRO A 606 17.86 10.50 -48.27
CA PRO A 606 19.17 10.41 -48.91
C PRO A 606 19.93 9.13 -48.55
N ASP A 607 20.69 8.58 -49.51
CA ASP A 607 21.42 7.28 -49.38
C ASP A 607 22.50 7.27 -48.30
N ASN A 608 22.88 8.40 -47.72
CA ASN A 608 23.85 8.47 -46.62
C ASN A 608 23.21 8.45 -45.24
N VAL A 609 21.87 8.49 -45.15
CA VAL A 609 21.16 8.41 -43.89
C VAL A 609 21.17 6.97 -43.38
N THR A 610 21.62 6.79 -42.15
CA THR A 610 21.68 5.48 -41.45
C THR A 610 20.64 5.38 -40.34
N CYS A 611 20.10 6.51 -39.85
CA CYS A 611 19.16 6.53 -38.74
C CYS A 611 18.02 7.55 -39.03
N ILE A 612 16.79 7.09 -38.84
CA ILE A 612 15.62 7.97 -38.75
C ILE A 612 15.39 8.21 -37.27
N GLY A 613 15.59 9.44 -36.81
CA GLY A 613 15.49 9.80 -35.39
C GLY A 613 14.08 9.71 -34.84
N GLY A 614 13.97 9.72 -33.50
CA GLY A 614 12.69 9.70 -32.81
C GLY A 614 11.80 10.89 -33.21
N SER A 615 10.54 10.61 -33.55
CA SER A 615 9.54 11.56 -34.02
C SER A 615 9.97 12.37 -35.26
N ALA A 616 10.95 11.89 -36.05
CA ALA A 616 11.50 12.66 -37.18
C ALA A 616 10.44 13.10 -38.18
N PHE A 617 9.42 12.28 -38.45
CA PHE A 617 8.28 12.60 -39.36
C PHE A 617 6.97 12.73 -38.59
N TYR A 618 7.00 13.10 -37.30
CA TYR A 618 5.82 13.22 -36.44
C TYR A 618 4.73 14.08 -37.11
N GLU A 619 3.48 13.55 -37.21
CA GLU A 619 2.32 14.22 -37.82
C GLU A 619 2.56 14.80 -39.23
N CYS A 620 3.39 14.17 -40.07
CA CYS A 620 3.47 14.51 -41.47
C CYS A 620 2.22 13.97 -42.20
N LYS A 621 1.08 14.58 -41.93
CA LYS A 621 -0.26 14.12 -42.38
C LYS A 621 -0.42 14.09 -43.89
N SER A 622 0.30 14.94 -44.64
CA SER A 622 0.23 14.99 -46.09
C SER A 622 1.12 13.96 -46.78
N LEU A 623 2.11 13.41 -46.06
CA LEU A 623 3.09 12.48 -46.63
C LEU A 623 2.42 11.14 -46.96
N SER A 624 2.27 10.87 -48.24
CA SER A 624 1.62 9.66 -48.75
C SER A 624 2.60 8.60 -49.28
N SER A 625 3.83 9.02 -49.64
CA SER A 625 4.87 8.17 -50.19
C SER A 625 6.23 8.50 -49.59
N LEU A 626 6.96 7.50 -49.12
CA LEU A 626 8.30 7.61 -48.57
C LEU A 626 9.18 6.49 -49.13
N VAL A 627 10.41 6.84 -49.53
CA VAL A 627 11.43 5.83 -49.88
C VAL A 627 12.51 5.87 -48.81
N ILE A 628 12.73 4.72 -48.17
CA ILE A 628 13.80 4.48 -47.19
C ILE A 628 14.92 3.73 -47.91
N PRO A 629 16.16 4.27 -47.99
CA PRO A 629 17.28 3.60 -48.67
C PRO A 629 17.86 2.45 -47.80
N ASP A 630 18.61 1.55 -48.45
CA ASP A 630 19.28 0.41 -47.81
C ASP A 630 20.39 0.82 -46.81
N SER A 631 20.73 2.10 -46.74
CA SER A 631 21.65 2.61 -45.73
C SER A 631 21.05 2.74 -44.32
N VAL A 632 19.71 2.81 -44.22
CA VAL A 632 19.02 2.98 -42.91
C VAL A 632 19.06 1.71 -42.13
N THR A 633 19.58 1.77 -40.91
CA THR A 633 19.70 0.62 -39.97
C THR A 633 18.75 0.68 -38.79
N SER A 634 18.20 1.90 -38.47
CA SER A 634 17.29 2.10 -37.35
C SER A 634 16.21 3.12 -37.63
N ILE A 635 15.03 2.85 -37.14
CA ILE A 635 13.86 3.74 -37.08
C ILE A 635 13.57 4.03 -35.62
N GLY A 636 13.63 5.27 -35.19
CA GLY A 636 13.41 5.71 -33.82
C GLY A 636 11.95 5.66 -33.37
N ASP A 637 11.73 5.89 -32.10
CA ASP A 637 10.41 5.95 -31.48
C ASP A 637 9.53 7.03 -32.10
N GLU A 638 8.23 6.76 -32.26
CA GLU A 638 7.28 7.71 -32.87
C GLU A 638 7.72 8.26 -34.26
N ALA A 639 8.70 7.67 -34.93
CA ALA A 639 9.33 8.27 -36.13
C ALA A 639 8.30 8.73 -37.15
N PHE A 640 7.23 7.99 -37.38
CA PHE A 640 6.12 8.30 -38.30
C PHE A 640 4.77 8.43 -37.61
N TRP A 641 4.76 8.76 -36.32
CA TRP A 641 3.52 8.90 -35.57
C TRP A 641 2.54 9.86 -36.26
N GLY A 642 1.31 9.41 -36.50
CA GLY A 642 0.26 10.25 -37.10
C GLY A 642 0.46 10.63 -38.56
N CYS A 643 1.33 9.94 -39.31
CA CYS A 643 1.45 10.08 -40.78
C CYS A 643 0.21 9.46 -41.44
N SER A 644 -0.95 10.10 -41.30
CA SER A 644 -2.24 9.53 -41.62
C SER A 644 -2.48 9.27 -43.12
N SER A 645 -1.73 9.91 -44.00
CA SER A 645 -1.81 9.68 -45.47
C SER A 645 -0.80 8.66 -45.98
N LEU A 646 0.15 8.21 -45.18
CA LEU A 646 1.15 7.21 -45.60
C LEU A 646 0.46 5.88 -45.89
N SER A 647 0.44 5.50 -47.17
CA SER A 647 -0.40 4.38 -47.63
C SER A 647 0.37 3.07 -47.80
N SER A 648 1.65 3.15 -48.13
CA SER A 648 2.55 1.99 -48.26
C SER A 648 3.97 2.39 -47.94
N LEU A 649 4.71 1.46 -47.34
CA LEU A 649 6.11 1.66 -47.00
C LEU A 649 6.84 0.31 -47.12
N VAL A 650 8.04 0.39 -47.69
CA VAL A 650 8.99 -0.73 -47.67
C VAL A 650 10.11 -0.39 -46.72
N ILE A 651 10.25 -1.22 -45.70
CA ILE A 651 11.37 -1.16 -44.75
C ILE A 651 12.48 -2.00 -45.32
N PRO A 652 13.70 -1.45 -45.58
CA PRO A 652 14.80 -2.24 -46.14
C PRO A 652 15.36 -3.26 -45.17
N ASP A 653 15.98 -4.32 -45.67
CA ASP A 653 16.58 -5.43 -44.92
C ASP A 653 17.75 -5.00 -44.01
N SER A 654 18.25 -3.80 -44.21
CA SER A 654 19.27 -3.17 -43.36
C SER A 654 18.73 -2.71 -41.98
N VAL A 655 17.41 -2.50 -41.86
CA VAL A 655 16.78 -2.04 -40.60
C VAL A 655 16.72 -3.15 -39.59
N THR A 656 17.40 -2.97 -38.46
CA THR A 656 17.48 -3.95 -37.37
C THR A 656 16.60 -3.61 -36.19
N SER A 657 16.15 -2.35 -36.08
CA SER A 657 15.31 -1.87 -34.97
C SER A 657 14.23 -0.89 -35.44
N ILE A 658 13.03 -1.09 -34.91
CA ILE A 658 11.88 -0.22 -35.07
C ILE A 658 11.47 0.19 -33.66
N GLY A 659 11.51 1.48 -33.36
CA GLY A 659 11.18 2.04 -32.05
C GLY A 659 9.70 1.96 -31.71
N ASP A 660 9.38 2.21 -30.45
CA ASP A 660 8.01 2.23 -29.94
C ASP A 660 7.18 3.29 -30.66
N GLU A 661 5.90 3.00 -30.88
CA GLU A 661 4.96 3.90 -31.56
C GLU A 661 5.39 4.35 -32.96
N ALA A 662 6.40 3.73 -33.58
CA ALA A 662 7.01 4.24 -34.81
C ALA A 662 6.01 4.54 -35.92
N PHE A 663 4.98 3.76 -36.12
CA PHE A 663 3.91 3.95 -37.13
C PHE A 663 2.52 4.16 -36.52
N ARG A 664 2.46 4.50 -35.22
CA ARG A 664 1.17 4.71 -34.55
C ARG A 664 0.33 5.77 -35.27
N GLY A 665 -0.94 5.45 -35.53
CA GLY A 665 -1.85 6.38 -36.19
C GLY A 665 -1.61 6.59 -37.66
N CYS A 666 -0.80 5.79 -38.34
CA CYS A 666 -0.69 5.76 -39.80
C CYS A 666 -1.95 5.11 -40.41
N SER A 667 -3.08 5.81 -40.34
CA SER A 667 -4.40 5.29 -40.61
C SER A 667 -4.63 4.79 -42.04
N SER A 668 -3.88 5.35 -43.02
CA SER A 668 -3.95 4.89 -44.43
C SER A 668 -2.97 3.78 -44.77
N LEU A 669 -2.06 3.40 -43.83
CA LEU A 669 -1.07 2.36 -44.10
C LEU A 669 -1.76 1.00 -44.25
N SER A 670 -1.79 0.53 -45.51
CA SER A 670 -2.51 -0.70 -45.87
C SER A 670 -1.61 -1.91 -45.98
N ASN A 671 -0.31 -1.66 -46.26
CA ASN A 671 0.66 -2.72 -46.52
C ASN A 671 2.05 -2.31 -45.98
N ILE A 672 2.65 -3.16 -45.20
CA ILE A 672 4.04 -3.00 -44.76
C ILE A 672 4.69 -4.38 -44.64
N VAL A 673 5.95 -4.46 -44.99
CA VAL A 673 6.78 -5.65 -44.83
C VAL A 673 7.81 -5.38 -43.74
N ILE A 674 7.82 -6.23 -42.68
CA ILE A 674 8.85 -6.21 -41.67
C ILE A 674 9.99 -7.10 -42.14
N PRO A 675 11.22 -6.60 -42.24
CA PRO A 675 12.36 -7.40 -42.73
C PRO A 675 12.84 -8.42 -41.71
N ASP A 676 13.48 -9.50 -42.15
CA ASP A 676 14.04 -10.55 -41.31
C ASP A 676 15.17 -10.09 -40.38
N SER A 677 15.65 -8.88 -40.55
CA SER A 677 16.65 -8.24 -39.67
C SER A 677 16.05 -7.73 -38.35
N VAL A 678 14.73 -7.53 -38.29
CA VAL A 678 14.03 -7.02 -37.09
C VAL A 678 13.78 -8.18 -36.12
N THR A 679 14.20 -8.01 -34.87
CA THR A 679 14.11 -9.06 -33.82
C THR A 679 12.97 -8.84 -32.82
N SER A 680 12.38 -7.66 -32.77
CA SER A 680 11.25 -7.33 -31.90
C SER A 680 10.33 -6.28 -32.54
N ILE A 681 9.05 -6.40 -32.22
CA ILE A 681 8.06 -5.33 -32.48
C ILE A 681 7.78 -4.65 -31.14
N GLY A 682 8.11 -3.37 -31.03
CA GLY A 682 7.97 -2.57 -29.81
C GLY A 682 6.52 -2.25 -29.46
N ASP A 683 6.34 -1.45 -28.43
CA ASP A 683 5.02 -1.05 -27.95
C ASP A 683 4.31 -0.12 -28.95
N CYS A 684 3.02 -0.33 -29.16
CA CYS A 684 2.15 0.50 -30.02
C CYS A 684 2.65 0.71 -31.47
N VAL A 685 3.61 -0.05 -31.99
CA VAL A 685 4.27 0.23 -33.28
C VAL A 685 3.27 0.49 -34.39
N PHE A 686 2.22 -0.33 -34.54
CA PHE A 686 1.17 -0.17 -35.56
C PHE A 686 -0.19 0.19 -34.96
N SER A 687 -0.21 0.66 -33.71
CA SER A 687 -1.47 1.04 -33.07
C SER A 687 -2.22 2.10 -33.87
N GLY A 688 -3.51 1.87 -34.16
CA GLY A 688 -4.33 2.79 -34.95
C GLY A 688 -4.04 2.80 -36.47
N CYS A 689 -3.27 1.84 -37.01
CA CYS A 689 -3.15 1.63 -38.45
C CYS A 689 -4.41 0.98 -39.00
N SER A 690 -5.50 1.73 -39.04
CA SER A 690 -6.85 1.21 -39.31
C SER A 690 -7.05 0.59 -40.72
N SER A 691 -6.21 0.95 -41.69
CA SER A 691 -6.23 0.37 -43.04
C SER A 691 -5.33 -0.85 -43.21
N LEU A 692 -4.51 -1.18 -42.23
CA LEU A 692 -3.59 -2.31 -42.30
C LEU A 692 -4.38 -3.63 -42.34
N SER A 693 -4.31 -4.30 -43.52
CA SER A 693 -5.11 -5.46 -43.81
C SER A 693 -4.36 -6.78 -43.67
N ASN A 694 -3.06 -6.75 -44.01
CA ASN A 694 -2.18 -7.91 -43.93
C ASN A 694 -0.79 -7.47 -43.46
N ILE A 695 -0.20 -8.28 -42.62
CA ILE A 695 1.17 -8.15 -42.20
C ILE A 695 1.75 -9.53 -41.92
N VAL A 696 3.03 -9.73 -42.24
CA VAL A 696 3.77 -10.93 -41.90
C VAL A 696 4.78 -10.60 -40.83
N ILE A 697 4.76 -11.38 -39.76
CA ILE A 697 5.75 -11.29 -38.70
C ILE A 697 6.86 -12.28 -39.03
N PRO A 698 8.10 -11.83 -39.29
CA PRO A 698 9.19 -12.71 -39.68
C PRO A 698 9.66 -13.61 -38.52
N ASP A 699 10.35 -14.70 -38.86
CA ASP A 699 10.86 -15.66 -37.89
C ASP A 699 11.96 -15.12 -36.97
N SER A 700 12.51 -13.97 -37.28
CA SER A 700 13.46 -13.24 -36.43
C SER A 700 12.81 -12.58 -35.20
N VAL A 701 11.50 -12.31 -35.25
CA VAL A 701 10.80 -11.63 -34.19
C VAL A 701 10.50 -12.58 -33.03
N THR A 702 11.02 -12.25 -31.86
CA THR A 702 10.87 -13.06 -30.62
C THR A 702 9.84 -12.49 -29.65
N SER A 703 9.45 -11.21 -29.81
CA SER A 703 8.48 -10.54 -28.93
C SER A 703 7.63 -9.54 -29.67
N ILE A 704 6.37 -9.42 -29.23
CA ILE A 704 5.40 -8.41 -29.71
C ILE A 704 4.99 -7.60 -28.47
N GLY A 705 5.31 -6.32 -28.47
CA GLY A 705 5.06 -5.38 -27.37
C GLY A 705 3.58 -5.06 -27.17
N ASP A 706 3.29 -4.35 -26.10
CA ASP A 706 1.94 -3.97 -25.72
C ASP A 706 1.30 -3.08 -26.79
N ARG A 707 0.02 -3.31 -27.06
CA ARG A 707 -0.77 -2.55 -28.05
C ARG A 707 -0.20 -2.51 -29.47
N ALA A 708 0.76 -3.36 -29.82
CA ALA A 708 1.49 -3.28 -31.09
C ALA A 708 0.57 -3.18 -32.31
N PHE A 709 -0.57 -3.84 -32.35
CA PHE A 709 -1.59 -3.81 -33.41
C PHE A 709 -2.95 -3.29 -32.95
N SER A 710 -3.04 -2.65 -31.80
CA SER A 710 -4.31 -2.16 -31.25
C SER A 710 -5.00 -1.21 -32.23
N GLY A 711 -6.29 -1.42 -32.52
CA GLY A 711 -7.06 -0.58 -33.44
C GLY A 711 -6.76 -0.78 -34.93
N CYS A 712 -6.02 -1.83 -35.32
CA CYS A 712 -5.87 -2.23 -36.72
C CYS A 712 -7.17 -2.87 -37.22
N SER A 713 -8.22 -2.06 -37.41
CA SER A 713 -9.58 -2.51 -37.67
C SER A 713 -9.77 -3.27 -38.97
N SER A 714 -8.89 -3.09 -39.97
CA SER A 714 -8.91 -3.82 -41.24
C SER A 714 -8.08 -5.11 -41.24
N LEU A 715 -7.30 -5.36 -40.18
CA LEU A 715 -6.48 -6.56 -40.10
C LEU A 715 -7.37 -7.81 -40.03
N SER A 716 -7.31 -8.62 -41.10
CA SER A 716 -8.22 -9.77 -41.26
C SER A 716 -7.61 -11.11 -40.88
N SER A 717 -6.30 -11.24 -41.01
CA SER A 717 -5.55 -12.43 -40.63
C SER A 717 -4.11 -12.08 -40.28
N LEU A 718 -3.51 -12.84 -39.40
CA LEU A 718 -2.11 -12.73 -39.00
C LEU A 718 -1.55 -14.11 -38.69
N VAL A 719 -0.33 -14.34 -39.13
CA VAL A 719 0.46 -15.49 -38.72
C VAL A 719 1.56 -15.00 -37.79
N ILE A 720 1.57 -15.52 -36.58
CA ILE A 720 2.62 -15.25 -35.59
C ILE A 720 3.69 -16.32 -35.74
N SER A 721 4.95 -15.90 -35.83
CA SER A 721 6.08 -16.79 -35.96
C SER A 721 6.27 -17.67 -34.71
N ASP A 722 6.78 -18.91 -34.91
CA ASP A 722 7.15 -19.85 -33.85
C ASP A 722 8.29 -19.34 -32.94
N SER A 723 8.93 -18.23 -33.29
CA SER A 723 9.94 -17.58 -32.46
C SER A 723 9.33 -16.69 -31.36
N VAL A 724 8.07 -16.31 -31.48
CA VAL A 724 7.39 -15.43 -30.51
C VAL A 724 7.03 -16.22 -29.26
N THR A 725 7.48 -15.75 -28.10
CA THR A 725 7.27 -16.42 -26.80
C THR A 725 6.17 -15.78 -25.92
N SER A 726 5.75 -14.57 -26.23
CA SER A 726 4.72 -13.86 -25.49
C SER A 726 3.93 -12.90 -26.37
N ILE A 727 2.66 -12.72 -26.06
CA ILE A 727 1.77 -11.70 -26.63
C ILE A 727 1.50 -10.69 -25.53
N GLY A 728 1.83 -9.42 -25.78
CA GLY A 728 1.67 -8.31 -24.82
C GLY A 728 0.21 -7.97 -24.50
N VAL A 729 0.03 -6.98 -23.63
CA VAL A 729 -1.28 -6.47 -23.23
C VAL A 729 -1.89 -5.64 -24.38
N TRP A 730 -3.19 -5.80 -24.67
CA TRP A 730 -3.94 -5.05 -25.69
C TRP A 730 -3.44 -5.25 -27.14
N VAL A 731 -2.61 -6.24 -27.44
CA VAL A 731 -1.90 -6.32 -28.75
C VAL A 731 -2.84 -6.23 -29.95
N PHE A 732 -3.94 -6.99 -29.97
CA PHE A 732 -4.92 -7.01 -31.05
C PHE A 732 -6.25 -6.36 -30.67
N SER A 733 -6.25 -5.58 -29.59
CA SER A 733 -7.47 -4.93 -29.12
C SER A 733 -8.08 -4.06 -30.23
N GLY A 734 -9.40 -4.23 -30.50
CA GLY A 734 -10.10 -3.46 -31.52
C GLY A 734 -9.76 -3.86 -32.96
N CYS A 735 -9.08 -4.99 -33.21
CA CYS A 735 -8.92 -5.56 -34.55
C CYS A 735 -10.24 -6.20 -35.01
N SER A 736 -11.22 -5.38 -35.31
CA SER A 736 -12.61 -5.81 -35.55
C SER A 736 -12.80 -6.73 -36.76
N SER A 737 -11.89 -6.69 -37.74
CA SER A 737 -11.93 -7.58 -38.92
C SER A 737 -11.14 -8.89 -38.73
N LEU A 738 -10.38 -9.02 -37.63
CA LEU A 738 -9.55 -10.19 -37.40
C LEU A 738 -10.44 -11.44 -37.22
N SER A 739 -10.46 -12.28 -38.23
CA SER A 739 -11.33 -13.46 -38.28
C SER A 739 -10.58 -14.74 -37.96
N ASN A 740 -9.27 -14.77 -38.21
CA ASN A 740 -8.42 -15.95 -38.02
C ASN A 740 -7.01 -15.53 -37.55
N ILE A 741 -6.53 -16.18 -36.54
CA ILE A 741 -5.16 -16.02 -36.05
C ILE A 741 -4.65 -17.36 -35.52
N VAL A 742 -3.39 -17.66 -35.78
CA VAL A 742 -2.71 -18.85 -35.24
C VAL A 742 -1.70 -18.37 -34.20
N ILE A 743 -1.90 -18.86 -32.96
CA ILE A 743 -0.94 -18.63 -31.87
C ILE A 743 -0.01 -19.85 -31.82
N PRO A 744 1.29 -19.67 -31.97
CA PRO A 744 2.24 -20.81 -31.99
C PRO A 744 2.45 -21.40 -30.60
N ASP A 745 2.91 -22.68 -30.57
CA ASP A 745 3.19 -23.41 -29.32
C ASP A 745 4.34 -22.82 -28.48
N SER A 746 5.11 -21.92 -29.07
CA SER A 746 6.16 -21.14 -28.37
C SER A 746 5.60 -20.09 -27.39
N VAL A 747 4.34 -19.64 -27.59
CA VAL A 747 3.72 -18.61 -26.76
C VAL A 747 3.31 -19.19 -25.42
N THR A 748 3.92 -18.69 -24.36
CA THR A 748 3.65 -19.12 -22.96
C THR A 748 2.69 -18.20 -22.19
N SER A 749 2.47 -16.99 -22.71
CA SER A 749 1.57 -16.00 -22.07
C SER A 749 0.83 -15.14 -23.08
N ILE A 750 -0.44 -14.87 -22.79
CA ILE A 750 -1.30 -13.94 -23.52
C ILE A 750 -1.69 -12.83 -22.53
N GLY A 751 -1.31 -11.60 -22.83
CA GLY A 751 -1.56 -10.45 -21.97
C GLY A 751 -3.06 -10.11 -21.83
N ASP A 752 -3.42 -9.38 -20.81
CA ASP A 752 -4.77 -8.91 -20.58
C ASP A 752 -5.27 -8.08 -21.77
N TRP A 753 -6.55 -8.17 -22.08
CA TRP A 753 -7.17 -7.44 -23.18
C TRP A 753 -6.62 -7.74 -24.59
N ALA A 754 -5.78 -8.77 -24.76
CA ALA A 754 -5.03 -9.00 -26.00
C ALA A 754 -5.91 -9.06 -27.24
N PHE A 755 -7.13 -9.62 -27.19
CA PHE A 755 -8.10 -9.72 -28.27
C PHE A 755 -9.41 -8.98 -27.98
N TRP A 756 -9.39 -8.01 -27.09
CA TRP A 756 -10.58 -7.24 -26.73
C TRP A 756 -11.23 -6.60 -27.97
N GLY A 757 -12.54 -6.86 -28.17
CA GLY A 757 -13.28 -6.25 -29.27
C GLY A 757 -12.93 -6.81 -30.66
N CYS A 758 -12.26 -7.95 -30.80
CA CYS A 758 -12.07 -8.66 -32.07
C CYS A 758 -13.39 -9.29 -32.51
N SER A 759 -14.33 -8.46 -32.95
CA SER A 759 -15.72 -8.88 -33.18
C SER A 759 -15.92 -9.91 -34.31
N SER A 760 -14.98 -10.01 -35.25
CA SER A 760 -15.00 -11.01 -36.34
C SER A 760 -14.29 -12.32 -35.99
N LEU A 761 -13.58 -12.40 -34.87
CA LEU A 761 -12.83 -13.58 -34.48
C LEU A 761 -13.80 -14.75 -34.23
N SER A 762 -13.76 -15.76 -35.09
CA SER A 762 -14.71 -16.88 -35.04
C SER A 762 -14.11 -18.13 -34.40
N ASN A 763 -12.82 -18.35 -34.56
CA ASN A 763 -12.07 -19.48 -34.00
C ASN A 763 -10.69 -19.02 -33.56
N ILE A 764 -10.20 -19.58 -32.47
CA ILE A 764 -8.83 -19.44 -32.00
C ILE A 764 -8.42 -20.71 -31.25
N VAL A 765 -7.18 -21.13 -31.44
CA VAL A 765 -6.58 -22.22 -30.70
C VAL A 765 -5.58 -21.63 -29.72
N ILE A 766 -5.75 -21.93 -28.43
CA ILE A 766 -4.83 -21.57 -27.37
C ILE A 766 -3.82 -22.71 -27.24
N PRO A 767 -2.51 -22.47 -27.36
CA PRO A 767 -1.52 -23.54 -27.27
C PRO A 767 -1.37 -24.10 -25.85
N ASP A 768 -0.91 -25.37 -25.77
CA ASP A 768 -0.69 -26.07 -24.48
C ASP A 768 0.41 -25.44 -23.59
N SER A 769 1.18 -24.51 -24.14
CA SER A 769 2.18 -23.72 -23.40
C SER A 769 1.58 -22.62 -22.52
N VAL A 770 0.32 -22.21 -22.78
CA VAL A 770 -0.36 -21.16 -22.04
C VAL A 770 -0.96 -21.71 -20.75
N THR A 771 -0.63 -21.10 -19.60
CA THR A 771 -1.04 -21.56 -18.27
C THR A 771 -2.20 -20.78 -17.64
N SER A 772 -2.58 -19.64 -18.21
CA SER A 772 -3.69 -18.81 -17.73
C SER A 772 -4.31 -18.00 -18.86
N ILE A 773 -5.62 -17.75 -18.79
CA ILE A 773 -6.31 -16.76 -19.61
C ILE A 773 -6.49 -15.52 -18.74
N GLY A 774 -5.87 -14.41 -19.14
CA GLY A 774 -5.86 -13.14 -18.42
C GLY A 774 -7.24 -12.44 -18.41
N ASP A 775 -7.28 -11.27 -17.80
CA ASP A 775 -8.50 -10.47 -17.73
C ASP A 775 -8.86 -9.88 -19.09
N TRP A 776 -10.16 -9.92 -19.45
CA TRP A 776 -10.73 -9.33 -20.67
C TRP A 776 -10.17 -9.85 -22.00
N VAL A 777 -9.38 -10.92 -22.03
CA VAL A 777 -8.62 -11.37 -23.23
C VAL A 777 -9.49 -11.46 -24.46
N PHE A 778 -10.66 -12.11 -24.39
CA PHE A 778 -11.59 -12.29 -25.52
C PHE A 778 -12.90 -11.50 -25.35
N SER A 779 -12.94 -10.53 -24.44
CA SER A 779 -14.15 -9.76 -24.20
C SER A 779 -14.58 -9.01 -25.48
N GLY A 780 -15.87 -9.11 -25.85
CA GLY A 780 -16.40 -8.50 -27.06
C GLY A 780 -16.08 -9.24 -28.35
N CYS A 781 -15.51 -10.45 -28.31
CA CYS A 781 -15.35 -11.31 -29.49
C CYS A 781 -16.68 -11.94 -29.86
N SER A 782 -17.61 -11.14 -30.40
CA SER A 782 -19.01 -11.50 -30.62
C SER A 782 -19.22 -12.65 -31.60
N SER A 783 -18.30 -12.89 -32.52
CA SER A 783 -18.35 -14.00 -33.50
C SER A 783 -17.69 -15.28 -32.99
N LEU A 784 -17.01 -15.27 -31.83
CA LEU A 784 -16.32 -16.44 -31.30
C LEU A 784 -17.33 -17.52 -30.92
N SER A 785 -17.37 -18.58 -31.71
CA SER A 785 -18.33 -19.67 -31.57
C SER A 785 -17.80 -20.91 -30.88
N ASN A 786 -16.48 -21.13 -31.03
CA ASN A 786 -15.76 -22.26 -30.46
C ASN A 786 -14.39 -21.80 -29.96
N ILE A 787 -13.99 -22.31 -28.80
CA ILE A 787 -12.65 -22.17 -28.28
C ILE A 787 -12.28 -23.44 -27.49
N VAL A 788 -11.06 -23.91 -27.64
CA VAL A 788 -10.51 -25.00 -26.83
C VAL A 788 -9.58 -24.38 -25.81
N ILE A 789 -9.87 -24.62 -24.54
CA ILE A 789 -9.00 -24.25 -23.42
C ILE A 789 -8.11 -25.47 -23.13
N PRO A 790 -6.77 -25.36 -23.23
CA PRO A 790 -5.88 -26.49 -23.01
C PRO A 790 -5.80 -26.88 -21.52
N ASP A 791 -5.40 -28.14 -21.27
CA ASP A 791 -5.24 -28.70 -19.92
C ASP A 791 -4.13 -28.03 -19.10
N SER A 792 -3.31 -27.19 -19.70
CA SER A 792 -2.30 -26.36 -19.03
C SER A 792 -2.91 -25.17 -18.28
N VAL A 793 -4.11 -24.73 -18.66
CA VAL A 793 -4.74 -23.53 -18.09
C VAL A 793 -5.29 -23.81 -16.69
N THR A 794 -4.84 -23.06 -15.72
CA THR A 794 -5.24 -23.19 -14.30
C THR A 794 -6.23 -22.13 -13.82
N SER A 795 -6.38 -21.03 -14.58
CA SER A 795 -7.28 -19.93 -14.24
C SER A 795 -7.84 -19.22 -15.47
N ILE A 796 -9.08 -18.74 -15.34
CA ILE A 796 -9.77 -17.88 -16.32
C ILE A 796 -9.99 -16.54 -15.63
N GLY A 797 -9.48 -15.45 -16.20
CA GLY A 797 -9.54 -14.10 -15.66
C GLY A 797 -10.93 -13.47 -15.63
N ALA A 798 -11.01 -12.29 -15.02
CA ALA A 798 -12.24 -11.52 -14.98
C ALA A 798 -12.60 -11.02 -16.39
N TRP A 799 -13.90 -11.08 -16.75
CA TRP A 799 -14.42 -10.64 -18.05
C TRP A 799 -13.79 -11.34 -19.27
N ALA A 800 -13.06 -12.41 -19.11
CA ALA A 800 -12.21 -13.03 -20.13
C ALA A 800 -12.98 -13.33 -21.43
N PHE A 801 -14.25 -13.78 -21.36
CA PHE A 801 -15.13 -14.06 -22.49
C PHE A 801 -16.41 -13.21 -22.48
N SER A 802 -16.43 -12.10 -21.75
CA SER A 802 -17.63 -11.27 -21.66
C SER A 802 -18.04 -10.75 -23.04
N GLY A 803 -19.33 -10.87 -23.34
CA GLY A 803 -19.88 -10.42 -24.64
C GLY A 803 -19.56 -11.33 -25.84
N CYS A 804 -19.01 -12.53 -25.63
CA CYS A 804 -18.87 -13.55 -26.68
C CYS A 804 -20.24 -14.16 -27.02
N SER A 805 -21.09 -13.37 -27.68
CA SER A 805 -22.49 -13.71 -27.88
C SER A 805 -22.73 -14.94 -28.74
N SER A 806 -21.81 -15.32 -29.61
CA SER A 806 -21.87 -16.52 -30.44
C SER A 806 -21.31 -17.78 -29.78
N LEU A 807 -20.67 -17.66 -28.60
CA LEU A 807 -20.07 -18.79 -27.93
C LEU A 807 -21.15 -19.75 -27.44
N SER A 808 -21.25 -20.89 -28.11
CA SER A 808 -22.34 -21.88 -27.84
C SER A 808 -21.84 -23.08 -27.04
N ASN A 809 -20.57 -23.38 -27.10
CA ASN A 809 -19.95 -24.52 -26.44
C ASN A 809 -18.51 -24.18 -26.00
N ILE A 810 -18.19 -24.52 -24.77
CA ILE A 810 -16.86 -24.40 -24.21
C ILE A 810 -16.63 -25.54 -23.21
N VAL A 811 -15.46 -26.12 -23.24
CA VAL A 811 -15.03 -27.13 -22.28
C VAL A 811 -14.03 -26.48 -21.32
N ILE A 812 -14.36 -26.50 -20.03
CA ILE A 812 -13.46 -26.08 -18.96
C ILE A 812 -12.63 -27.30 -18.54
N PRO A 813 -11.30 -27.29 -18.69
CA PRO A 813 -10.47 -28.44 -18.32
C PRO A 813 -10.39 -28.65 -16.80
N ASP A 814 -10.06 -29.87 -16.37
CA ASP A 814 -9.96 -30.24 -14.95
C ASP A 814 -8.85 -29.49 -14.20
N SER A 815 -7.91 -28.90 -14.92
CA SER A 815 -6.82 -28.08 -14.40
C SER A 815 -7.27 -26.71 -13.86
N VAL A 816 -8.44 -26.22 -14.33
CA VAL A 816 -8.95 -24.90 -13.93
C VAL A 816 -9.43 -24.93 -12.48
N THR A 817 -8.86 -24.05 -11.64
CA THR A 817 -9.23 -23.92 -10.22
C THR A 817 -10.06 -22.68 -9.91
N SER A 818 -10.03 -21.67 -10.81
CA SER A 818 -10.74 -20.41 -10.61
C SER A 818 -11.26 -19.81 -11.91
N ILE A 819 -12.44 -19.18 -11.81
CA ILE A 819 -13.10 -18.42 -12.88
C ILE A 819 -13.39 -17.01 -12.33
N GLY A 820 -12.91 -15.98 -13.02
CA GLY A 820 -13.01 -14.59 -12.60
C GLY A 820 -14.44 -14.03 -12.62
N ALA A 821 -14.60 -12.85 -12.04
CA ALA A 821 -15.87 -12.13 -12.08
C ALA A 821 -16.24 -11.78 -13.54
N TRP A 822 -17.53 -11.92 -13.89
CA TRP A 822 -18.05 -11.58 -15.21
C TRP A 822 -17.42 -12.34 -16.38
N ALA A 823 -16.69 -13.42 -16.12
CA ALA A 823 -15.88 -14.11 -17.11
C ALA A 823 -16.62 -14.52 -18.38
N PHE A 824 -17.88 -14.96 -18.28
CA PHE A 824 -18.76 -15.33 -19.39
C PHE A 824 -20.02 -14.46 -19.48
N SER A 825 -20.03 -13.28 -18.87
CA SER A 825 -21.17 -12.39 -18.91
C SER A 825 -21.55 -12.03 -20.35
N GLY A 826 -22.85 -12.13 -20.70
CA GLY A 826 -23.33 -11.82 -22.05
C GLY A 826 -23.05 -12.88 -23.12
N CYS A 827 -22.57 -14.07 -22.74
CA CYS A 827 -22.46 -15.21 -23.66
C CYS A 827 -23.86 -15.79 -23.92
N SER A 828 -24.68 -15.07 -24.68
CA SER A 828 -26.11 -15.36 -24.87
C SER A 828 -26.41 -16.67 -25.63
N SER A 829 -25.46 -17.21 -26.39
CA SER A 829 -25.59 -18.50 -27.05
C SER A 829 -25.16 -19.68 -26.18
N LEU A 830 -24.52 -19.44 -25.04
CA LEU A 830 -24.03 -20.48 -24.15
C LEU A 830 -25.16 -21.07 -23.33
N SER A 831 -25.57 -22.29 -23.74
CA SER A 831 -26.73 -22.99 -23.18
C SER A 831 -26.35 -24.24 -22.38
N SER A 832 -25.11 -24.69 -22.43
CA SER A 832 -24.59 -25.80 -21.66
C SER A 832 -23.17 -25.56 -21.24
N LEU A 833 -22.80 -26.01 -20.04
CA LEU A 833 -21.47 -25.90 -19.50
C LEU A 833 -21.27 -26.97 -18.42
N VAL A 834 -20.11 -27.60 -18.43
CA VAL A 834 -19.68 -28.50 -17.37
C VAL A 834 -18.57 -27.79 -16.60
N ILE A 835 -18.77 -27.60 -15.30
CA ILE A 835 -17.75 -27.05 -14.41
C ILE A 835 -17.08 -28.21 -13.65
N PRO A 836 -15.78 -28.46 -13.86
CA PRO A 836 -15.04 -29.51 -13.16
C PRO A 836 -15.08 -29.37 -11.64
N ASP A 837 -14.90 -30.47 -10.95
CA ASP A 837 -14.84 -30.48 -9.47
C ASP A 837 -13.63 -29.74 -8.92
N GLY A 838 -12.56 -29.59 -9.72
CA GLY A 838 -11.37 -28.80 -9.39
C GLY A 838 -11.61 -27.30 -9.25
N VAL A 839 -12.68 -26.75 -9.80
CA VAL A 839 -13.02 -25.33 -9.68
C VAL A 839 -13.52 -25.03 -8.29
N THR A 840 -12.73 -24.27 -7.52
CA THR A 840 -13.00 -23.90 -6.13
C THR A 840 -13.59 -22.50 -5.98
N SER A 841 -13.46 -21.64 -6.99
CA SER A 841 -13.84 -20.23 -6.95
C SER A 841 -14.43 -19.77 -8.27
N ILE A 842 -15.61 -19.14 -8.21
CA ILE A 842 -16.25 -18.45 -9.34
C ILE A 842 -16.66 -17.04 -8.87
N GLY A 843 -16.24 -16.03 -9.63
CA GLY A 843 -16.48 -14.62 -9.32
C GLY A 843 -17.94 -14.20 -9.56
N ASP A 844 -18.28 -13.03 -9.03
CA ASP A 844 -19.61 -12.44 -9.13
C ASP A 844 -19.96 -12.16 -10.61
N GLY A 845 -21.20 -12.40 -10.99
CA GLY A 845 -21.69 -12.16 -12.35
C GLY A 845 -21.06 -13.04 -13.44
N ALA A 846 -20.27 -14.05 -13.09
CA ALA A 846 -19.48 -14.83 -14.06
C ALA A 846 -20.31 -15.39 -15.23
N PHE A 847 -21.57 -15.72 -15.00
CA PHE A 847 -22.51 -16.26 -16.02
C PHE A 847 -23.75 -15.37 -16.21
N LYS A 848 -23.65 -14.09 -15.90
CA LYS A 848 -24.76 -13.16 -16.13
C LYS A 848 -25.13 -13.14 -17.62
N ASP A 849 -26.42 -13.14 -17.92
CA ASP A 849 -26.97 -13.09 -19.28
C ASP A 849 -26.57 -14.28 -20.18
N CYS A 850 -26.14 -15.42 -19.59
CA CYS A 850 -26.01 -16.71 -20.25
C CYS A 850 -27.38 -17.40 -20.34
N ASN A 851 -27.62 -18.16 -21.43
CA ASN A 851 -28.91 -18.82 -21.69
C ASN A 851 -28.95 -20.26 -21.16
N PHE A 852 -28.51 -20.49 -19.91
CA PHE A 852 -28.56 -21.82 -19.30
C PHE A 852 -29.99 -22.27 -18.98
N PRO A 853 -30.31 -23.56 -19.11
CA PRO A 853 -31.57 -24.12 -18.64
C PRO A 853 -31.65 -24.11 -17.11
N ASP A 854 -32.88 -24.09 -16.56
CA ASP A 854 -33.12 -23.91 -15.12
C ASP A 854 -32.43 -24.98 -14.25
N ASN A 855 -32.34 -26.23 -14.72
CA ASN A 855 -31.66 -27.30 -14.01
C ASN A 855 -30.16 -27.02 -13.83
N LEU A 856 -29.50 -26.54 -14.87
CA LEU A 856 -28.06 -26.18 -14.79
C LEU A 856 -27.86 -24.95 -13.90
N LYS A 857 -28.75 -23.94 -14.00
CA LYS A 857 -28.68 -22.77 -13.09
C LYS A 857 -28.79 -23.17 -11.62
N HIS A 858 -29.73 -24.06 -11.29
CA HIS A 858 -29.92 -24.55 -9.93
C HIS A 858 -28.68 -25.33 -9.43
N GLU A 859 -28.11 -26.17 -10.29
CA GLU A 859 -26.89 -26.90 -9.97
C GLU A 859 -25.71 -25.94 -9.65
N LEU A 860 -25.46 -24.97 -10.52
CA LEU A 860 -24.38 -24.00 -10.35
C LEU A 860 -24.60 -23.10 -9.13
N ILE A 861 -25.82 -22.67 -8.87
CA ILE A 861 -26.20 -21.92 -7.67
C ILE A 861 -25.95 -22.73 -6.39
N SER A 862 -26.26 -24.03 -6.45
CA SER A 862 -26.03 -24.95 -5.31
C SER A 862 -24.53 -25.09 -4.97
N ARG A 863 -23.66 -25.07 -5.98
CA ARG A 863 -22.21 -25.23 -5.79
C ARG A 863 -21.51 -23.91 -5.41
N PHE A 864 -21.90 -22.77 -6.01
CA PHE A 864 -21.14 -21.51 -5.96
C PHE A 864 -21.93 -20.29 -5.47
N GLY A 865 -23.22 -20.48 -5.19
CA GLY A 865 -24.11 -19.39 -4.78
C GLY A 865 -24.71 -18.62 -5.96
N ASP A 866 -25.72 -17.81 -5.69
CA ASP A 866 -26.47 -17.07 -6.70
C ASP A 866 -25.74 -15.83 -7.26
N LYS A 867 -24.71 -15.38 -6.60
CA LYS A 867 -23.85 -14.22 -6.98
C LYS A 867 -23.25 -14.37 -8.38
N ILE A 868 -23.02 -15.60 -8.84
CA ILE A 868 -22.45 -15.89 -10.17
C ILE A 868 -23.36 -15.49 -11.33
N PHE A 869 -24.66 -15.22 -11.08
CA PHE A 869 -25.67 -14.75 -12.05
C PHE A 869 -26.13 -13.31 -11.79
N ARG A 870 -25.67 -12.67 -10.72
CA ARG A 870 -26.11 -11.32 -10.31
C ARG A 870 -25.05 -10.26 -10.58
N ASN A 871 -25.48 -8.98 -10.42
CA ASN A 871 -24.57 -7.81 -10.45
C ASN A 871 -23.75 -7.73 -9.19
#